data_16fed5465c3ee47ef1532438a2381721
#
_entry.id   16fed5465c3ee47ef1532438a2381721
#
_cell.length_a   1.000
_cell.length_b   1.000
_cell.length_c   1.000
_cell.angle_alpha   90.00
_cell.angle_beta   90.00
_cell.angle_gamma   90.00
#
_symmetry.space_group_name_H-M   'P 1'
#
loop_
_entity.id
_entity.type
_entity.pdbx_description
1 polymer ?
#
loop_
_entity_poly.entity_id
_entity_poly.type
_entity_poly.pdbx_seq_one_letter_code
_entity_poly.pdbx_strand_id
1 'polypeptide(L)'
;MKLSVSLICTLLIVSIFYFFLTTENRETETSLSEKPEEKSQPEEKLKLPSESEYIKRTFPFYTADPDAHLIALKEAQIMRAASESDNNIPVWEFAGPLNIGGRVSDLEYDPVNTDIIYAGAATGGIFKSTNGGLNWFPVFDDQAVLPIGDIAVDPVNSSIVYAGTGEANGGHNNFAGGGIYKTTNGGQSWQLSGLENTVSIGRIVIDPLNPLKVYAAAAGSYFGPNPERGVYKSENGGATWNRILFLNDSTGAIDISMDPVNPNNLLAAMWQRTRYPNSGQLYGPSSGIHKTTDGGATWTALGPANGLPNSGATNVGRIGLSTSASSPNISYALYTNGTTYSGFFKTTNAGLNWTNANPGGTLQNGFSTFSWYFGNVRVHPTDPNIVYVLDFSVNRTTNSGTSWTELQSNNIHVDQHALAFKPGDPNRTIFGNDGGIYNSSNGGVSYSKVTELPITQFYEIGIDANNPQRLYGGTQDNGTNRTLTGSLTDWTSIYGGDGFYVIVDFTNPNIIYAESQNGGLGKSTNGGTSFSGATTGIPSGEKRNWSTPVVMDPNNNNILYYGTNKVYRTTNSASNWSPVSPDLTNGNQPRLGTVTSIDVAKTNSNIIIAGTDDANVWITANNGSNWTKVSQSLPYRWITRVAFDPQNDNIAYVTYNGLKWKDPQPHVFRTADRGVTWQDISSNLPDAPVNAFAVDPQRPNVLFVGSDVGAYVSFNTGQSWQFLGSGLPMVSVYDFKIHPTAYYLVAGTHGRSMYKIDLTQVVGINSAGENIPESFTLEQNYPNPFNPVTTIKYSIPEKGNVGLNIYDVSGKLVRRLLSTEQNPGSYSLVWNGTDNNNSNVASGIYFYTLNYNGNISKTKKMILVR
;
A
#
# COMPACT_ATOMS: atom_id res chain seq x y z
N MET A 1 57.50 38.60 -25.89
CA MET A 1 56.14 38.38 -26.18
C MET A 1 55.78 36.90 -26.47
N LYS A 2 56.68 35.94 -26.35
CA LYS A 2 56.43 34.49 -26.49
C LYS A 2 56.51 33.72 -25.18
N LEU A 3 56.89 34.38 -24.06
CA LEU A 3 56.89 33.72 -22.72
C LEU A 3 55.57 33.88 -21.93
N SER A 4 54.78 34.89 -22.27
CA SER A 4 53.50 35.15 -21.54
C SER A 4 52.33 34.29 -21.99
N VAL A 5 52.36 33.75 -23.22
CA VAL A 5 51.26 32.88 -23.74
C VAL A 5 51.42 31.46 -23.23
N SER A 6 52.62 30.95 -23.02
CA SER A 6 52.87 29.61 -22.49
C SER A 6 52.49 29.50 -21.01
N LEU A 7 52.59 30.57 -20.22
CA LEU A 7 52.24 30.56 -18.80
C LEU A 7 50.73 30.62 -18.58
N ILE A 8 49.99 31.29 -19.47
CA ILE A 8 48.53 31.38 -19.40
C ILE A 8 47.89 30.06 -19.84
N CYS A 9 48.44 29.38 -20.86
CA CYS A 9 47.91 28.05 -21.26
C CYS A 9 48.22 26.98 -20.21
N THR A 10 49.38 27.05 -19.50
CA THR A 10 49.69 26.10 -18.42
C THR A 10 48.84 26.33 -17.19
N LEU A 11 48.50 27.58 -16.85
CA LEU A 11 47.59 27.89 -15.77
C LEU A 11 46.11 27.50 -16.08
N LEU A 12 45.66 27.63 -17.32
CA LEU A 12 44.34 27.16 -17.75
C LEU A 12 44.25 25.62 -17.77
N ILE A 13 45.31 24.92 -18.20
CA ILE A 13 45.33 23.45 -18.17
C ILE A 13 45.40 22.92 -16.74
N VAL A 14 46.12 23.53 -15.84
CA VAL A 14 46.14 23.18 -14.42
C VAL A 14 44.82 23.47 -13.73
N SER A 15 44.13 24.58 -14.09
CA SER A 15 42.80 24.88 -13.56
C SER A 15 41.73 23.91 -14.08
N ILE A 16 41.80 23.47 -15.33
CA ILE A 16 40.89 22.45 -15.89
C ILE A 16 41.20 21.07 -15.30
N PHE A 17 42.47 20.72 -15.08
CA PHE A 17 42.83 19.45 -14.44
C PHE A 17 42.50 19.44 -12.94
N TYR A 18 42.59 20.57 -12.25
CA TYR A 18 42.14 20.68 -10.86
C TYR A 18 40.61 20.62 -10.76
N PHE A 19 39.91 21.12 -11.78
CA PHE A 19 38.45 21.00 -11.88
C PHE A 19 38.01 19.54 -12.18
N PHE A 20 38.75 18.78 -12.96
CA PHE A 20 38.45 17.36 -13.24
C PHE A 20 38.94 16.39 -12.15
N LEU A 21 39.96 16.73 -11.36
CA LEU A 21 40.43 15.90 -10.25
C LEU A 21 39.67 16.12 -8.95
N THR A 22 38.87 17.18 -8.86
CA THR A 22 37.98 17.40 -7.70
C THR A 22 36.55 16.97 -7.94
N THR A 23 36.21 16.43 -9.14
CA THR A 23 34.86 15.95 -9.47
C THR A 23 34.69 14.44 -9.38
N GLU A 24 35.73 13.68 -8.99
CA GLU A 24 35.64 12.22 -8.92
C GLU A 24 35.55 11.62 -7.50
N ASN A 25 35.29 12.40 -6.46
CA ASN A 25 34.93 11.84 -5.15
C ASN A 25 34.05 12.82 -4.32
N ARG A 26 32.96 13.24 -4.90
CA ARG A 26 31.79 13.65 -4.14
C ARG A 26 30.64 12.79 -4.64
N GLU A 27 30.38 11.69 -3.97
CA GLU A 27 28.99 11.30 -3.75
C GLU A 27 28.34 12.55 -3.17
N THR A 28 27.60 13.24 -3.99
CA THR A 28 26.83 14.41 -3.60
C THR A 28 25.86 13.97 -2.53
N GLU A 29 26.15 14.32 -1.29
CA GLU A 29 25.08 14.79 -0.44
C GLU A 29 24.37 15.85 -1.27
N THR A 30 23.27 15.46 -1.91
CA THR A 30 22.34 16.39 -2.52
C THR A 30 21.86 17.28 -1.40
N SER A 31 22.45 18.47 -1.31
CA SER A 31 21.92 19.50 -0.47
C SER A 31 20.44 19.66 -0.86
N LEU A 32 19.53 19.56 0.12
CA LEU A 32 18.09 19.75 -0.01
C LEU A 32 17.71 21.16 -0.55
N SER A 33 18.63 21.92 -1.11
CA SER A 33 18.47 23.32 -1.53
C SER A 33 18.28 23.53 -3.05
N GLU A 34 18.48 22.56 -3.90
CA GLU A 34 18.16 22.73 -5.33
C GLU A 34 16.83 22.06 -5.68
N LYS A 35 15.75 22.79 -5.46
CA LYS A 35 14.45 22.50 -6.03
C LYS A 35 14.48 22.80 -7.54
N PRO A 36 13.94 21.92 -8.41
CA PRO A 36 13.47 22.37 -9.69
C PRO A 36 12.46 23.51 -9.49
N GLU A 37 12.60 24.63 -10.19
CA GLU A 37 11.65 25.74 -10.14
C GLU A 37 10.23 25.24 -10.32
N GLU A 38 9.47 25.25 -9.26
CA GLU A 38 8.09 24.86 -9.20
C GLU A 38 7.27 25.94 -9.89
N LYS A 39 6.78 25.64 -11.11
CA LYS A 39 5.71 26.46 -11.68
C LYS A 39 4.56 26.42 -10.70
N SER A 40 4.30 27.56 -10.07
CA SER A 40 3.29 27.77 -9.05
C SER A 40 1.97 27.10 -9.39
N GLN A 41 1.67 26.02 -8.71
CA GLN A 41 0.32 25.49 -8.59
C GLN A 41 -0.21 25.81 -7.18
N PRO A 42 -1.52 26.01 -7.01
CA PRO A 42 -2.07 26.50 -5.76
C PRO A 42 -1.80 25.59 -4.56
N GLU A 43 -1.88 26.16 -3.36
CA GLU A 43 -1.60 25.54 -2.04
C GLU A 43 -2.44 24.30 -1.65
N GLU A 44 -3.21 23.74 -2.56
CA GLU A 44 -4.05 22.55 -2.32
C GLU A 44 -3.30 21.22 -2.21
N LYS A 45 -1.99 21.19 -2.33
CA LYS A 45 -1.17 20.03 -2.65
C LYS A 45 -0.90 19.03 -1.51
N LEU A 46 -1.21 19.37 -0.27
CA LEU A 46 -1.14 18.44 0.87
C LEU A 46 -2.49 17.81 1.22
N LYS A 47 -3.52 18.05 0.42
CA LYS A 47 -4.91 17.70 0.73
C LYS A 47 -5.38 16.35 0.18
N LEU A 48 -4.52 15.61 -0.52
CA LEU A 48 -4.90 14.33 -1.12
C LEU A 48 -4.27 13.16 -0.37
N PRO A 49 -5.04 12.12 -0.01
CA PRO A 49 -4.54 10.94 0.68
C PRO A 49 -3.37 10.30 -0.05
N SER A 50 -3.48 10.28 -1.36
CA SER A 50 -2.48 9.71 -2.24
C SER A 50 -1.10 10.39 -2.19
N GLU A 51 -1.03 11.69 -1.98
CA GLU A 51 0.26 12.40 -1.90
C GLU A 51 0.92 12.22 -0.54
N SER A 52 0.14 12.28 0.54
CA SER A 52 0.63 12.05 1.89
C SER A 52 1.27 10.67 2.03
N GLU A 53 0.61 9.61 1.58
CA GLU A 53 1.12 8.25 1.68
C GLU A 53 2.37 8.02 0.82
N TYR A 54 2.47 8.65 -0.35
CA TYR A 54 3.67 8.56 -1.16
C TYR A 54 4.86 9.28 -0.51
N ILE A 55 4.68 10.52 -0.04
CA ILE A 55 5.74 11.29 0.63
C ILE A 55 6.21 10.55 1.87
N LYS A 56 5.28 10.04 2.67
CA LYS A 56 5.54 9.26 3.87
C LYS A 56 6.47 8.07 3.60
N ARG A 57 6.22 7.32 2.51
CA ARG A 57 7.02 6.15 2.12
C ARG A 57 8.33 6.50 1.44
N THR A 58 8.47 7.70 0.90
CA THR A 58 9.55 8.04 -0.03
C THR A 58 10.49 9.13 0.48
N PHE A 59 10.17 9.82 1.56
CA PHE A 59 11.04 10.82 2.16
C PHE A 59 12.31 10.18 2.75
N PRO A 60 13.52 10.71 2.51
CA PRO A 60 13.82 12.00 1.87
C PRO A 60 14.14 11.92 0.37
N PHE A 61 14.19 10.75 -0.23
CA PHE A 61 14.70 10.57 -1.60
C PHE A 61 13.64 10.77 -2.68
N TYR A 62 12.36 10.73 -2.32
CA TYR A 62 11.22 10.89 -3.23
C TYR A 62 11.22 9.96 -4.45
N THR A 63 11.87 8.81 -4.34
CA THR A 63 11.88 7.73 -5.32
C THR A 63 11.47 6.44 -4.64
N ALA A 64 10.85 5.50 -5.32
CA ALA A 64 10.52 4.17 -4.83
C ALA A 64 11.23 3.11 -5.67
N ASP A 65 11.87 2.15 -5.01
CA ASP A 65 12.28 0.92 -5.66
C ASP A 65 11.02 0.09 -5.89
N PRO A 66 10.60 -0.17 -7.14
CA PRO A 66 9.39 -0.93 -7.41
C PRO A 66 9.41 -2.35 -6.83
N ASP A 67 10.60 -2.93 -6.61
CA ASP A 67 10.73 -4.29 -6.10
C ASP A 67 10.78 -4.35 -4.57
N ALA A 68 10.95 -3.22 -3.88
CA ALA A 68 11.14 -3.17 -2.43
C ALA A 68 9.96 -3.81 -1.67
N HIS A 69 8.73 -3.48 -2.05
CA HIS A 69 7.53 -4.02 -1.42
C HIS A 69 7.40 -5.55 -1.63
N LEU A 70 7.69 -6.04 -2.84
CA LEU A 70 7.67 -7.48 -3.13
C LEU A 70 8.73 -8.26 -2.36
N ILE A 71 9.91 -7.67 -2.15
CA ILE A 71 10.98 -8.27 -1.33
C ILE A 71 10.50 -8.39 0.12
N ALA A 72 9.96 -7.30 0.69
CA ALA A 72 9.44 -7.29 2.05
C ALA A 72 8.27 -8.29 2.25
N LEU A 73 7.39 -8.43 1.26
CA LEU A 73 6.32 -9.44 1.27
C LEU A 73 6.86 -10.87 1.30
N LYS A 74 7.89 -11.18 0.52
CA LYS A 74 8.54 -12.50 0.53
C LYS A 74 9.21 -12.81 1.87
N GLU A 75 9.87 -11.84 2.48
CA GLU A 75 10.44 -11.96 3.82
C GLU A 75 9.33 -12.20 4.86
N ALA A 76 8.24 -11.45 4.80
CA ALA A 76 7.08 -11.61 5.67
C ALA A 76 6.40 -13.00 5.51
N GLN A 77 6.26 -13.52 4.29
CA GLN A 77 5.74 -14.88 4.05
C GLN A 77 6.58 -15.95 4.71
N ILE A 78 7.91 -15.82 4.66
CA ILE A 78 8.83 -16.77 5.33
C ILE A 78 8.61 -16.74 6.85
N MET A 79 8.50 -15.54 7.43
CA MET A 79 8.24 -15.38 8.86
C MET A 79 6.86 -15.92 9.26
N ARG A 80 5.83 -15.65 8.45
CA ARG A 80 4.47 -16.16 8.65
C ARG A 80 4.45 -17.69 8.64
N ALA A 81 5.04 -18.33 7.63
CA ALA A 81 5.11 -19.77 7.51
C ALA A 81 5.86 -20.42 8.68
N ALA A 82 6.94 -19.77 9.17
CA ALA A 82 7.66 -20.22 10.34
C ALA A 82 6.80 -20.14 11.62
N SER A 83 6.03 -19.08 11.80
CA SER A 83 5.12 -18.92 12.94
C SER A 83 3.94 -19.88 12.87
N GLU A 84 3.31 -20.05 11.71
CA GLU A 84 2.15 -20.94 11.51
C GLU A 84 2.49 -22.44 11.63
N SER A 85 3.77 -22.80 11.66
CA SER A 85 4.20 -24.17 11.93
C SER A 85 4.04 -24.57 13.40
N ASP A 86 3.76 -23.64 14.31
CA ASP A 86 3.49 -23.88 15.72
C ASP A 86 1.99 -24.13 15.95
N ASN A 87 1.65 -25.26 16.56
CA ASN A 87 0.27 -25.63 16.86
C ASN A 87 -0.40 -24.74 17.94
N ASN A 88 0.35 -23.90 18.63
CA ASN A 88 -0.13 -23.03 19.72
C ASN A 88 -0.13 -21.53 19.32
N ILE A 89 -0.09 -21.22 18.04
CA ILE A 89 -0.12 -19.84 17.58
C ILE A 89 -1.46 -19.17 17.93
N PRO A 90 -1.48 -17.98 18.55
CA PRO A 90 -2.72 -17.28 18.84
C PRO A 90 -3.43 -16.85 17.55
N VAL A 91 -4.76 -16.82 17.60
CA VAL A 91 -5.59 -16.54 16.42
C VAL A 91 -6.18 -15.13 16.51
N TRP A 92 -6.04 -14.37 15.44
CA TRP A 92 -6.75 -13.11 15.27
C TRP A 92 -8.24 -13.38 15.02
N GLU A 93 -9.08 -12.72 15.79
CA GLU A 93 -10.53 -12.72 15.64
C GLU A 93 -10.93 -11.49 14.81
N PHE A 94 -11.75 -11.68 13.78
CA PHE A 94 -12.31 -10.59 13.01
C PHE A 94 -13.25 -9.73 13.88
N ALA A 95 -13.04 -8.41 13.90
CA ALA A 95 -13.75 -7.48 14.78
C ALA A 95 -14.67 -6.49 14.00
N GLY A 96 -14.76 -6.64 12.68
CA GLY A 96 -15.62 -5.78 11.83
C GLY A 96 -14.94 -4.47 11.42
N PRO A 97 -15.66 -3.62 10.72
CA PRO A 97 -17.04 -3.78 10.22
C PRO A 97 -17.17 -4.67 8.98
N LEU A 98 -18.40 -5.16 8.74
CA LEU A 98 -18.80 -5.74 7.47
C LEU A 98 -19.66 -4.77 6.64
N ASN A 99 -20.34 -3.83 7.28
CA ASN A 99 -21.31 -2.92 6.64
C ASN A 99 -20.72 -1.53 6.26
N ILE A 100 -19.48 -1.28 6.62
CA ILE A 100 -18.74 -0.09 6.15
C ILE A 100 -17.88 -0.51 4.97
N GLY A 101 -17.96 0.24 3.88
CA GLY A 101 -17.26 -0.11 2.65
C GLY A 101 -15.77 0.20 2.65
N GLY A 102 -15.19 -0.02 1.51
CA GLY A 102 -13.83 0.30 1.08
C GLY A 102 -13.77 0.12 -0.42
N ARG A 103 -12.65 0.46 -1.03
CA ARG A 103 -12.52 0.51 -2.50
C ARG A 103 -12.60 -0.84 -3.16
N VAL A 104 -13.54 -0.97 -4.13
CA VAL A 104 -13.68 -2.11 -5.03
C VAL A 104 -13.21 -1.69 -6.42
N SER A 105 -12.10 -2.27 -6.87
CA SER A 105 -11.45 -1.93 -8.14
C SER A 105 -12.06 -2.62 -9.35
N ASP A 106 -12.58 -3.85 -9.18
CA ASP A 106 -13.20 -4.60 -10.26
C ASP A 106 -14.27 -5.59 -9.78
N LEU A 107 -15.19 -5.96 -10.69
CA LEU A 107 -16.32 -6.86 -10.47
C LEU A 107 -16.57 -7.71 -11.71
N GLU A 108 -16.67 -9.04 -11.54
CA GLU A 108 -16.93 -9.96 -12.64
C GLU A 108 -17.97 -11.02 -12.27
N TYR A 109 -18.95 -11.21 -13.15
CA TYR A 109 -19.86 -12.36 -13.10
C TYR A 109 -19.22 -13.61 -13.71
N ASP A 110 -19.50 -14.76 -13.14
CA ASP A 110 -19.31 -16.03 -13.83
C ASP A 110 -20.28 -16.09 -15.03
N PRO A 111 -19.77 -16.24 -16.26
CA PRO A 111 -20.62 -16.20 -17.46
C PRO A 111 -21.57 -17.41 -17.61
N VAL A 112 -21.30 -18.51 -16.89
CA VAL A 112 -22.07 -19.74 -16.93
C VAL A 112 -23.04 -19.83 -15.74
N ASN A 113 -22.55 -19.55 -14.52
CA ASN A 113 -23.36 -19.52 -13.31
C ASN A 113 -23.43 -18.10 -12.74
N THR A 114 -24.44 -17.36 -13.10
CA THR A 114 -24.62 -15.94 -12.75
C THR A 114 -24.91 -15.66 -11.27
N ASP A 115 -25.00 -16.68 -10.43
CA ASP A 115 -25.02 -16.55 -8.98
C ASP A 115 -23.59 -16.46 -8.39
N ILE A 116 -22.57 -16.79 -9.19
CA ILE A 116 -21.18 -16.60 -8.83
C ILE A 116 -20.70 -15.22 -9.32
N ILE A 117 -20.13 -14.47 -8.38
CA ILE A 117 -19.57 -13.14 -8.65
C ILE A 117 -18.24 -13.05 -7.93
N TYR A 118 -17.24 -12.44 -8.60
CA TYR A 118 -15.96 -12.10 -8.01
C TYR A 118 -15.86 -10.58 -7.85
N ALA A 119 -15.27 -10.14 -6.73
CA ALA A 119 -14.99 -8.74 -6.44
C ALA A 119 -13.54 -8.56 -6.05
N GLY A 120 -12.84 -7.69 -6.74
CA GLY A 120 -11.48 -7.26 -6.43
C GLY A 120 -11.50 -6.02 -5.55
N ALA A 121 -10.93 -6.13 -4.34
CA ALA A 121 -10.71 -4.97 -3.49
C ALA A 121 -9.33 -4.37 -3.77
N ALA A 122 -9.23 -3.04 -3.79
CA ALA A 122 -7.98 -2.33 -4.13
C ALA A 122 -6.80 -2.70 -3.20
N THR A 123 -7.10 -3.08 -1.94
CA THR A 123 -6.09 -3.46 -0.94
C THR A 123 -6.46 -4.73 -0.15
N GLY A 124 -7.64 -5.31 -0.40
CA GLY A 124 -8.24 -6.35 0.45
C GLY A 124 -8.28 -7.77 -0.14
N GLY A 125 -7.78 -7.99 -1.34
CA GLY A 125 -7.84 -9.29 -2.02
C GLY A 125 -9.10 -9.52 -2.84
N ILE A 126 -9.40 -10.78 -3.13
CA ILE A 126 -10.58 -11.17 -3.92
C ILE A 126 -11.63 -11.80 -3.02
N PHE A 127 -12.86 -11.35 -3.22
CA PHE A 127 -14.05 -11.91 -2.58
C PHE A 127 -14.92 -12.59 -3.61
N LYS A 128 -15.56 -13.67 -3.21
CA LYS A 128 -16.46 -14.46 -4.05
C LYS A 128 -17.84 -14.55 -3.40
N SER A 129 -18.88 -14.33 -4.20
CA SER A 129 -20.25 -14.70 -3.87
C SER A 129 -20.65 -15.94 -4.68
N THR A 130 -21.51 -16.79 -4.11
CA THR A 130 -22.10 -17.98 -4.79
C THR A 130 -23.63 -17.94 -4.76
N ASN A 131 -24.21 -16.80 -4.36
CA ASN A 131 -25.65 -16.62 -4.18
C ASN A 131 -26.15 -15.27 -4.70
N GLY A 132 -25.58 -14.81 -5.81
CA GLY A 132 -26.01 -13.60 -6.50
C GLY A 132 -25.64 -12.30 -5.77
N GLY A 133 -24.57 -12.31 -4.98
CA GLY A 133 -24.07 -11.12 -4.27
C GLY A 133 -24.70 -10.90 -2.89
N LEU A 134 -25.42 -11.90 -2.33
CA LEU A 134 -26.01 -11.77 -0.99
C LEU A 134 -24.96 -11.95 0.11
N ASN A 135 -24.06 -12.94 -0.03
CA ASN A 135 -22.97 -13.17 0.91
C ASN A 135 -21.64 -13.25 0.16
N TRP A 136 -20.58 -12.81 0.81
CA TRP A 136 -19.25 -12.74 0.25
C TRP A 136 -18.22 -13.37 1.18
N PHE A 137 -17.27 -14.11 0.64
CA PHE A 137 -16.18 -14.71 1.40
C PHE A 137 -14.85 -14.51 0.68
N PRO A 138 -13.75 -14.32 1.42
CA PRO A 138 -12.44 -14.13 0.83
C PRO A 138 -11.96 -15.43 0.18
N VAL A 139 -11.32 -15.31 -0.98
CA VAL A 139 -10.76 -16.45 -1.74
C VAL A 139 -9.30 -16.23 -2.15
N PHE A 140 -8.64 -15.18 -1.60
CA PHE A 140 -7.28 -14.78 -1.99
C PHE A 140 -6.35 -14.56 -0.80
N ASP A 141 -6.76 -14.86 0.44
CA ASP A 141 -6.05 -14.54 1.69
C ASP A 141 -4.75 -15.31 1.88
N ASP A 142 -4.56 -16.44 1.18
CA ASP A 142 -3.32 -17.20 1.19
C ASP A 142 -2.22 -16.56 0.33
N GLN A 143 -2.57 -15.54 -0.46
CA GLN A 143 -1.59 -14.83 -1.26
C GLN A 143 -0.96 -13.70 -0.46
N ALA A 144 0.33 -13.43 -0.73
CA ALA A 144 1.03 -12.31 -0.09
C ALA A 144 0.57 -10.95 -0.62
N VAL A 145 0.23 -10.90 -1.90
CA VAL A 145 -0.14 -9.68 -2.61
C VAL A 145 -1.65 -9.59 -2.70
N LEU A 146 -2.26 -8.70 -1.93
CA LEU A 146 -3.71 -8.53 -1.90
C LEU A 146 -4.28 -7.43 -2.82
N PRO A 147 -3.55 -6.37 -3.21
CA PRO A 147 -4.07 -5.34 -4.10
C PRO A 147 -4.52 -5.90 -5.45
N ILE A 148 -5.77 -5.64 -5.85
CA ILE A 148 -6.35 -6.14 -7.11
C ILE A 148 -6.58 -4.97 -8.06
N GLY A 149 -6.13 -5.13 -9.32
CA GLY A 149 -6.37 -4.21 -10.41
C GLY A 149 -7.53 -4.64 -11.30
N ASP A 150 -7.56 -5.94 -11.70
CA ASP A 150 -8.56 -6.48 -12.61
C ASP A 150 -8.77 -7.99 -12.40
N ILE A 151 -9.96 -8.49 -12.72
CA ILE A 151 -10.33 -9.91 -12.65
C ILE A 151 -10.92 -10.31 -14.00
N ALA A 152 -10.55 -11.47 -14.53
CA ALA A 152 -11.12 -12.01 -15.74
C ALA A 152 -11.50 -13.48 -15.56
N VAL A 153 -12.77 -13.80 -15.78
CA VAL A 153 -13.29 -15.19 -15.76
C VAL A 153 -13.26 -15.76 -17.16
N ASP A 154 -12.73 -16.98 -17.31
CA ASP A 154 -12.70 -17.68 -18.60
C ASP A 154 -14.15 -17.92 -19.11
N PRO A 155 -14.49 -17.42 -20.30
CA PRO A 155 -15.86 -17.49 -20.81
C PRO A 155 -16.34 -18.90 -21.19
N VAL A 156 -15.42 -19.87 -21.27
CA VAL A 156 -15.72 -21.26 -21.63
C VAL A 156 -15.64 -22.18 -20.41
N ASN A 157 -14.70 -21.92 -19.51
CA ASN A 157 -14.50 -22.68 -18.27
C ASN A 157 -14.38 -21.75 -17.08
N SER A 158 -15.49 -21.42 -16.45
CA SER A 158 -15.56 -20.49 -15.34
C SER A 158 -14.83 -20.94 -14.04
N SER A 159 -14.30 -22.17 -14.02
CA SER A 159 -13.35 -22.58 -12.98
C SER A 159 -11.98 -21.91 -13.13
N ILE A 160 -11.67 -21.37 -14.31
CA ILE A 160 -10.45 -20.63 -14.59
C ILE A 160 -10.73 -19.13 -14.42
N VAL A 161 -10.00 -18.51 -13.50
CA VAL A 161 -10.06 -17.06 -13.27
C VAL A 161 -8.64 -16.51 -13.19
N TYR A 162 -8.43 -15.36 -13.80
CA TYR A 162 -7.18 -14.59 -13.69
C TYR A 162 -7.41 -13.37 -12.81
N ALA A 163 -6.42 -13.07 -12.00
CA ALA A 163 -6.38 -11.87 -11.15
C ALA A 163 -5.11 -11.06 -11.47
N GLY A 164 -5.27 -9.90 -12.03
CA GLY A 164 -4.22 -8.91 -12.19
C GLY A 164 -4.06 -8.13 -10.91
N THR A 165 -2.88 -8.20 -10.29
CA THR A 165 -2.63 -7.54 -9.01
C THR A 165 -2.05 -6.14 -9.18
N GLY A 166 -2.21 -5.30 -8.13
CA GLY A 166 -1.82 -3.90 -8.11
C GLY A 166 -2.87 -3.00 -8.76
N GLU A 167 -3.43 -2.07 -8.00
CA GLU A 167 -4.41 -1.11 -8.51
C GLU A 167 -3.79 -0.20 -9.57
N ALA A 168 -4.38 -0.15 -10.76
CA ALA A 168 -3.87 0.59 -11.91
C ALA A 168 -4.46 2.01 -12.07
N ASN A 169 -5.30 2.46 -11.14
CA ASN A 169 -5.93 3.78 -11.24
C ASN A 169 -4.97 4.97 -11.07
N GLY A 170 -3.73 4.71 -10.66
CA GLY A 170 -2.67 5.71 -10.60
C GLY A 170 -2.70 6.62 -9.38
N GLY A 171 -3.36 6.21 -8.30
CA GLY A 171 -3.30 6.85 -6.98
C GLY A 171 -1.91 6.74 -6.33
N HIS A 172 -1.61 7.58 -5.33
CA HIS A 172 -0.35 7.49 -4.56
C HIS A 172 -0.42 6.47 -3.41
N ASN A 173 -1.61 6.16 -2.97
CA ASN A 173 -1.89 5.15 -1.96
C ASN A 173 -2.13 3.76 -2.56
N ASN A 174 -1.84 3.58 -3.84
CA ASN A 174 -1.93 2.29 -4.49
C ASN A 174 -0.75 1.43 -4.05
N PHE A 175 -1.06 0.25 -3.54
CA PHE A 175 -0.05 -0.74 -3.23
C PHE A 175 0.37 -1.50 -4.49
N ALA A 176 1.66 -1.86 -4.54
CA ALA A 176 2.21 -2.63 -5.64
C ALA A 176 1.58 -4.03 -5.70
N GLY A 177 1.32 -4.50 -6.91
CA GLY A 177 0.98 -5.87 -7.21
C GLY A 177 2.23 -6.74 -7.38
N GLY A 178 2.01 -8.03 -7.62
CA GLY A 178 3.03 -9.04 -7.89
C GLY A 178 2.70 -9.86 -9.14
N GLY A 179 2.17 -9.22 -10.20
CA GLY A 179 1.86 -9.88 -11.46
C GLY A 179 0.44 -10.42 -11.56
N ILE A 180 0.28 -11.48 -12.35
CA ILE A 180 -1.01 -12.14 -12.58
C ILE A 180 -1.04 -13.47 -11.84
N TYR A 181 -2.12 -13.68 -11.11
CA TYR A 181 -2.45 -14.96 -10.47
C TYR A 181 -3.56 -15.66 -11.24
N LYS A 182 -3.55 -17.00 -11.21
CA LYS A 182 -4.53 -17.84 -11.87
C LYS A 182 -5.07 -18.89 -10.91
N THR A 183 -6.37 -19.10 -10.93
CA THR A 183 -7.02 -20.30 -10.38
C THR A 183 -7.54 -21.19 -11.48
N THR A 184 -7.63 -22.49 -11.23
CA THR A 184 -8.26 -23.49 -12.11
C THR A 184 -9.37 -24.26 -11.39
N ASN A 185 -9.72 -23.80 -10.18
CA ASN A 185 -10.72 -24.45 -9.31
C ASN A 185 -11.70 -23.43 -8.71
N GLY A 186 -11.95 -22.34 -9.44
CA GLY A 186 -12.93 -21.31 -9.07
C GLY A 186 -12.57 -20.52 -7.81
N GLY A 187 -11.27 -20.29 -7.58
CA GLY A 187 -10.78 -19.49 -6.47
C GLY A 187 -10.47 -20.27 -5.18
N GLN A 188 -10.56 -21.62 -5.18
CA GLN A 188 -10.17 -22.39 -3.99
C GLN A 188 -8.65 -22.35 -3.74
N SER A 189 -7.86 -22.19 -4.79
CA SER A 189 -6.43 -21.94 -4.70
C SER A 189 -5.96 -21.11 -5.90
N TRP A 190 -4.90 -20.32 -5.70
CA TRP A 190 -4.33 -19.44 -6.70
C TRP A 190 -2.84 -19.72 -6.86
N GLN A 191 -2.34 -19.56 -8.07
CA GLN A 191 -0.93 -19.70 -8.40
C GLN A 191 -0.49 -18.49 -9.21
N LEU A 192 0.73 -18.04 -8.98
CA LEU A 192 1.36 -17.00 -9.79
C LEU A 192 1.48 -17.50 -11.23
N SER A 193 0.97 -16.71 -12.18
CA SER A 193 0.95 -17.00 -13.61
C SER A 193 2.01 -16.19 -14.38
N GLY A 194 2.75 -15.30 -13.71
CA GLY A 194 3.83 -14.48 -14.28
C GLY A 194 3.59 -12.98 -14.19
N LEU A 195 4.43 -12.22 -14.85
CA LEU A 195 4.43 -10.74 -14.89
C LEU A 195 4.63 -10.08 -13.52
N GLU A 196 5.44 -10.67 -12.65
CA GLU A 196 5.67 -10.24 -11.26
C GLU A 196 6.15 -8.79 -11.17
N ASN A 197 6.93 -8.33 -12.15
CA ASN A 197 7.56 -7.02 -12.13
C ASN A 197 6.70 -5.92 -12.80
N THR A 198 5.49 -6.25 -13.24
CA THR A 198 4.59 -5.26 -13.89
C THR A 198 3.94 -4.31 -12.89
N VAL A 199 3.97 -4.60 -11.61
CA VAL A 199 3.50 -3.78 -10.48
C VAL A 199 1.99 -3.49 -10.48
N SER A 200 1.39 -3.16 -11.64
CA SER A 200 -0.05 -2.87 -11.73
C SER A 200 -0.62 -3.36 -13.07
N ILE A 201 -1.71 -4.11 -13.00
CA ILE A 201 -2.45 -4.63 -14.16
C ILE A 201 -3.78 -3.88 -14.25
N GLY A 202 -4.00 -3.19 -15.38
CA GLY A 202 -5.20 -2.38 -15.59
C GLY A 202 -6.37 -3.14 -16.20
N ARG A 203 -6.09 -4.17 -17.01
CA ARG A 203 -7.12 -5.00 -17.66
C ARG A 203 -6.56 -6.33 -18.12
N ILE A 204 -7.36 -7.39 -17.97
CA ILE A 204 -7.12 -8.70 -18.57
C ILE A 204 -8.28 -9.04 -19.49
N VAL A 205 -7.99 -9.49 -20.71
CA VAL A 205 -9.02 -9.99 -21.63
C VAL A 205 -8.66 -11.36 -22.16
N ILE A 206 -9.64 -12.25 -22.20
CA ILE A 206 -9.50 -13.63 -22.62
C ILE A 206 -10.19 -13.79 -23.99
N ASP A 207 -9.51 -14.41 -24.95
CA ASP A 207 -10.07 -14.71 -26.25
C ASP A 207 -11.23 -15.73 -26.12
N PRO A 208 -12.49 -15.34 -26.38
CA PRO A 208 -13.63 -16.21 -26.14
C PRO A 208 -13.71 -17.39 -27.12
N LEU A 209 -12.96 -17.35 -28.22
CA LEU A 209 -12.88 -18.43 -29.20
C LEU A 209 -11.68 -19.36 -28.93
N ASN A 210 -10.68 -18.88 -28.19
CA ASN A 210 -9.52 -19.64 -27.77
C ASN A 210 -8.98 -19.15 -26.41
N PRO A 211 -9.53 -19.63 -25.27
CA PRO A 211 -9.16 -19.14 -23.93
C PRO A 211 -7.70 -19.38 -23.51
N LEU A 212 -6.92 -20.11 -24.30
CA LEU A 212 -5.46 -20.17 -24.12
C LEU A 212 -4.76 -18.86 -24.48
N LYS A 213 -5.43 -17.99 -25.28
CA LYS A 213 -4.94 -16.65 -25.58
C LYS A 213 -5.49 -15.66 -24.55
N VAL A 214 -4.59 -15.07 -23.79
CA VAL A 214 -4.90 -14.09 -22.77
C VAL A 214 -4.05 -12.85 -22.99
N TYR A 215 -4.66 -11.68 -22.86
CA TYR A 215 -3.97 -10.39 -23.00
C TYR A 215 -4.06 -9.62 -21.70
N ALA A 216 -2.98 -8.92 -21.35
CA ALA A 216 -2.91 -8.11 -20.15
C ALA A 216 -2.38 -6.70 -20.46
N ALA A 217 -3.12 -5.69 -19.99
CA ALA A 217 -2.69 -4.30 -20.01
C ALA A 217 -1.88 -4.01 -18.73
N ALA A 218 -0.56 -3.92 -18.84
CA ALA A 218 0.33 -3.59 -17.74
C ALA A 218 0.58 -2.08 -17.69
N ALA A 219 0.02 -1.42 -16.66
CA ALA A 219 0.23 -0.01 -16.40
C ALA A 219 1.63 0.26 -15.83
N GLY A 220 2.20 -0.71 -15.12
CA GLY A 220 3.52 -0.64 -14.52
C GLY A 220 3.56 0.19 -13.24
N SER A 221 4.75 0.40 -12.71
CA SER A 221 4.95 1.34 -11.60
C SER A 221 4.87 2.78 -12.09
N TYR A 222 4.09 3.61 -11.41
CA TYR A 222 4.00 5.03 -11.73
C TYR A 222 5.10 5.88 -11.09
N PHE A 223 5.83 5.34 -10.11
CA PHE A 223 6.80 6.07 -9.28
C PHE A 223 8.21 6.12 -9.86
N GLY A 224 8.32 5.96 -11.17
CA GLY A 224 9.57 6.05 -11.92
C GLY A 224 9.46 5.41 -13.29
N PRO A 225 10.54 5.45 -14.07
CA PRO A 225 10.64 4.65 -15.28
C PRO A 225 10.49 3.17 -14.96
N ASN A 226 9.63 2.46 -15.69
CA ASN A 226 9.40 1.02 -15.51
C ASN A 226 9.40 0.32 -16.87
N PRO A 227 10.40 -0.52 -17.17
CA PRO A 227 10.50 -1.19 -18.47
C PRO A 227 9.45 -2.28 -18.67
N GLU A 228 8.73 -2.68 -17.61
CA GLU A 228 7.74 -3.75 -17.67
C GLU A 228 6.33 -3.29 -18.05
N ARG A 229 6.19 -2.05 -18.51
CA ARG A 229 4.93 -1.48 -19.01
C ARG A 229 4.59 -2.01 -20.38
N GLY A 230 3.28 -1.99 -20.75
CA GLY A 230 2.81 -2.29 -22.09
C GLY A 230 1.70 -3.33 -22.14
N VAL A 231 1.47 -3.91 -23.34
CA VAL A 231 0.52 -5.01 -23.51
C VAL A 231 1.27 -6.34 -23.61
N TYR A 232 0.84 -7.29 -22.82
CA TYR A 232 1.37 -8.67 -22.84
C TYR A 232 0.33 -9.64 -23.37
N LYS A 233 0.81 -10.73 -23.99
CA LYS A 233 0.01 -11.83 -24.51
C LYS A 233 0.55 -13.16 -24.05
N SER A 234 -0.33 -14.03 -23.61
CA SER A 234 -0.09 -15.46 -23.47
C SER A 234 -0.79 -16.23 -24.57
N GLU A 235 -0.17 -17.27 -25.08
CA GLU A 235 -0.73 -18.23 -26.07
C GLU A 235 -1.04 -19.58 -25.42
N ASN A 236 -0.77 -19.74 -24.13
CA ASN A 236 -0.82 -21.02 -23.40
C ASN A 236 -1.50 -20.90 -22.03
N GLY A 237 -2.51 -20.05 -21.95
CA GLY A 237 -3.33 -19.88 -20.75
C GLY A 237 -2.57 -19.31 -19.56
N GLY A 238 -1.65 -18.37 -19.79
CA GLY A 238 -0.89 -17.70 -18.77
C GLY A 238 0.39 -18.42 -18.32
N ALA A 239 0.76 -19.56 -18.92
CA ALA A 239 1.98 -20.26 -18.55
C ALA A 239 3.26 -19.49 -18.95
N THR A 240 3.20 -18.73 -20.05
CA THR A 240 4.24 -17.80 -20.47
C THR A 240 3.63 -16.56 -21.07
N TRP A 241 4.34 -15.42 -20.98
CA TRP A 241 3.89 -14.13 -21.46
C TRP A 241 4.93 -13.47 -22.35
N ASN A 242 4.48 -12.88 -23.48
CA ASN A 242 5.28 -12.09 -24.38
C ASN A 242 4.76 -10.67 -24.44
N ARG A 243 5.62 -9.67 -24.33
CA ARG A 243 5.24 -8.27 -24.50
C ARG A 243 5.06 -7.98 -26.00
N ILE A 244 3.85 -7.56 -26.39
CA ILE A 244 3.47 -7.35 -27.79
C ILE A 244 3.28 -5.88 -28.16
N LEU A 245 3.20 -4.98 -27.17
CA LEU A 245 3.22 -3.53 -27.36
C LEU A 245 4.00 -2.86 -26.25
N PHE A 246 5.03 -2.12 -26.61
CA PHE A 246 5.82 -1.29 -25.70
C PHE A 246 6.15 0.02 -26.40
N LEU A 247 5.95 1.16 -25.76
CA LEU A 247 6.28 2.47 -26.31
C LEU A 247 7.53 3.05 -25.69
N ASN A 248 7.55 3.16 -24.36
CA ASN A 248 8.66 3.61 -23.54
C ASN A 248 8.39 3.26 -22.06
N ASP A 249 9.36 3.48 -21.21
CA ASP A 249 9.32 3.17 -19.79
C ASP A 249 8.39 4.07 -18.94
N SER A 250 7.85 5.14 -19.54
CA SER A 250 6.92 6.07 -18.90
C SER A 250 5.46 5.87 -19.34
N THR A 251 5.21 4.97 -20.31
CA THR A 251 3.89 4.75 -20.92
C THR A 251 3.46 3.29 -20.76
N GLY A 252 2.44 3.06 -19.94
CA GLY A 252 1.82 1.76 -19.74
C GLY A 252 0.51 1.59 -20.50
N ALA A 253 0.01 0.35 -20.58
CA ALA A 253 -1.35 0.09 -21.03
C ALA A 253 -2.28 0.13 -19.80
N ILE A 254 -3.32 0.99 -19.86
CA ILE A 254 -4.29 1.13 -18.76
C ILE A 254 -5.59 0.37 -19.03
N ASP A 255 -5.94 0.21 -20.30
CA ASP A 255 -7.14 -0.51 -20.70
C ASP A 255 -6.91 -1.23 -22.04
N ILE A 256 -7.63 -2.33 -22.27
CA ILE A 256 -7.63 -3.09 -23.51
C ILE A 256 -9.04 -3.61 -23.77
N SER A 257 -9.50 -3.50 -25.03
CA SER A 257 -10.81 -3.97 -25.43
C SER A 257 -10.69 -4.86 -26.66
N MET A 258 -11.38 -6.00 -26.64
CA MET A 258 -11.34 -7.02 -27.66
C MET A 258 -12.69 -7.10 -28.39
N ASP A 259 -12.65 -7.35 -29.68
CA ASP A 259 -13.81 -7.75 -30.48
C ASP A 259 -14.14 -9.23 -30.16
N PRO A 260 -15.27 -9.53 -29.50
CA PRO A 260 -15.58 -10.89 -29.08
C PRO A 260 -15.91 -11.85 -30.21
N VAL A 261 -16.17 -11.37 -31.40
CA VAL A 261 -16.46 -12.18 -32.61
C VAL A 261 -15.20 -12.39 -33.44
N ASN A 262 -14.31 -11.41 -33.48
CA ASN A 262 -12.99 -11.51 -34.10
C ASN A 262 -11.89 -11.06 -33.13
N PRO A 263 -11.43 -11.97 -32.23
CA PRO A 263 -10.47 -11.64 -31.18
C PRO A 263 -9.08 -11.18 -31.64
N ASN A 264 -8.81 -11.24 -32.95
CA ASN A 264 -7.61 -10.63 -33.51
C ASN A 264 -7.70 -9.07 -33.58
N ASN A 265 -8.92 -8.53 -33.47
CA ASN A 265 -9.14 -7.08 -33.39
C ASN A 265 -9.12 -6.63 -31.93
N LEU A 266 -8.11 -5.86 -31.55
CA LEU A 266 -8.02 -5.26 -30.22
C LEU A 266 -7.71 -3.76 -30.31
N LEU A 267 -8.16 -3.05 -29.28
CA LEU A 267 -7.81 -1.67 -28.98
C LEU A 267 -7.10 -1.62 -27.66
N ALA A 268 -5.94 -0.98 -27.58
CA ALA A 268 -5.19 -0.76 -26.36
C ALA A 268 -5.09 0.73 -26.05
N ALA A 269 -5.44 1.13 -24.84
CA ALA A 269 -5.30 2.49 -24.33
C ALA A 269 -3.94 2.63 -23.62
N MET A 270 -3.04 3.36 -24.25
CA MET A 270 -1.71 3.65 -23.71
C MET A 270 -1.75 4.98 -22.96
N TRP A 271 -1.18 5.01 -21.77
CA TRP A 271 -1.17 6.16 -20.88
C TRP A 271 0.23 6.50 -20.43
N GLN A 272 0.71 7.68 -20.80
CA GLN A 272 1.95 8.24 -20.31
C GLN A 272 1.71 8.84 -18.93
N ARG A 273 2.20 8.12 -17.91
CA ARG A 273 1.94 8.44 -16.52
C ARG A 273 3.20 8.24 -15.70
N THR A 274 3.68 9.30 -15.08
CA THR A 274 4.70 9.24 -14.04
C THR A 274 4.27 10.08 -12.85
N ARG A 275 4.71 9.71 -11.68
CA ARG A 275 4.30 10.33 -10.44
C ARG A 275 5.50 10.51 -9.54
N TYR A 276 5.92 11.76 -9.38
CA TYR A 276 6.91 12.16 -8.40
C TYR A 276 6.25 13.10 -7.39
N PRO A 277 6.76 13.24 -6.16
CA PRO A 277 6.13 14.06 -5.13
C PRO A 277 5.85 15.50 -5.53
N ASN A 278 6.71 16.06 -6.40
CA ASN A 278 6.67 17.45 -6.83
C ASN A 278 6.28 17.63 -8.29
N SER A 279 6.12 16.56 -9.06
CA SER A 279 5.77 16.62 -10.47
C SER A 279 5.09 15.33 -10.90
N GLY A 280 3.78 15.38 -11.08
CA GLY A 280 3.02 14.28 -11.67
C GLY A 280 2.78 14.54 -13.14
N GLN A 281 3.12 13.60 -14.02
CA GLN A 281 2.69 13.64 -15.40
C GLN A 281 1.39 12.84 -15.53
N LEU A 282 0.27 13.51 -15.76
CA LEU A 282 -1.06 12.93 -15.92
C LEU A 282 -1.43 12.68 -17.38
N TYR A 283 -0.63 13.18 -18.30
CA TYR A 283 -0.82 13.14 -19.75
C TYR A 283 0.53 13.22 -20.46
N GLY A 284 0.58 12.84 -21.73
CA GLY A 284 1.81 12.97 -22.50
C GLY A 284 1.69 12.51 -23.95
N PRO A 285 2.70 12.83 -24.77
CA PRO A 285 2.66 12.59 -26.21
C PRO A 285 2.63 11.12 -26.64
N SER A 286 2.91 10.20 -25.76
CA SER A 286 2.78 8.76 -26.03
C SER A 286 1.48 8.15 -25.51
N SER A 287 0.60 8.95 -24.89
CA SER A 287 -0.77 8.52 -24.59
C SER A 287 -1.61 8.45 -25.88
N GLY A 288 -2.44 7.42 -26.01
CA GLY A 288 -3.30 7.28 -27.18
C GLY A 288 -3.83 5.86 -27.33
N ILE A 289 -4.67 5.66 -28.33
CA ILE A 289 -5.21 4.34 -28.68
C ILE A 289 -4.33 3.71 -29.75
N HIS A 290 -3.99 2.44 -29.54
CA HIS A 290 -3.33 1.58 -30.51
C HIS A 290 -4.28 0.45 -30.90
N LYS A 291 -4.32 0.14 -32.20
CA LYS A 291 -5.17 -0.90 -32.77
C LYS A 291 -4.33 -2.01 -33.40
N THR A 292 -4.76 -3.25 -33.21
CA THR A 292 -4.29 -4.42 -33.95
C THR A 292 -5.46 -5.12 -34.65
N THR A 293 -5.18 -5.83 -35.76
CA THR A 293 -6.12 -6.71 -36.48
C THR A 293 -5.56 -8.11 -36.71
N ASP A 294 -4.39 -8.40 -36.11
CA ASP A 294 -3.64 -9.63 -36.25
C ASP A 294 -3.29 -10.28 -34.88
N GLY A 295 -4.10 -9.94 -33.86
CA GLY A 295 -3.92 -10.51 -32.53
C GLY A 295 -2.66 -10.05 -31.83
N GLY A 296 -2.21 -8.83 -32.15
CA GLY A 296 -1.10 -8.15 -31.50
C GLY A 296 0.27 -8.36 -32.17
N ALA A 297 0.34 -8.99 -33.35
CA ALA A 297 1.59 -9.12 -34.10
C ALA A 297 2.07 -7.74 -34.61
N THR A 298 1.12 -6.88 -35.01
CA THR A 298 1.39 -5.48 -35.37
C THR A 298 0.38 -4.54 -34.73
N TRP A 299 0.84 -3.30 -34.38
CA TRP A 299 0.02 -2.28 -33.78
C TRP A 299 0.12 -0.96 -34.55
N THR A 300 -1.01 -0.29 -34.74
CA THR A 300 -1.10 1.02 -35.40
C THR A 300 -1.63 2.04 -34.39
N ALA A 301 -0.88 3.11 -34.16
CA ALA A 301 -1.35 4.24 -33.35
C ALA A 301 -2.46 5.00 -34.12
N LEU A 302 -3.55 5.29 -33.40
CA LEU A 302 -4.69 6.06 -33.91
C LEU A 302 -4.56 7.53 -33.49
N GLY A 303 -5.02 8.45 -34.36
CA GLY A 303 -4.92 9.89 -34.10
C GLY A 303 -5.86 10.71 -34.93
N PRO A 304 -5.51 11.97 -35.31
CA PRO A 304 -6.39 12.90 -36.05
C PRO A 304 -6.88 12.38 -37.40
N ALA A 305 -6.06 11.60 -38.10
CA ALA A 305 -6.45 10.93 -39.34
C ALA A 305 -7.62 9.95 -39.15
N ASN A 306 -7.80 9.47 -37.92
CA ASN A 306 -8.86 8.56 -37.51
C ASN A 306 -10.00 9.27 -36.75
N GLY A 307 -9.97 10.61 -36.65
CA GLY A 307 -10.97 11.40 -35.92
C GLY A 307 -10.79 11.41 -34.37
N LEU A 308 -9.63 11.04 -33.88
CA LEU A 308 -9.26 11.04 -32.44
C LEU A 308 -8.32 12.21 -32.10
N PRO A 309 -8.21 12.61 -30.84
CA PRO A 309 -7.21 13.58 -30.40
C PRO A 309 -5.79 13.19 -30.80
N ASN A 310 -4.96 14.20 -31.11
CA ASN A 310 -3.56 13.95 -31.42
C ASN A 310 -2.78 13.42 -30.21
N SER A 311 -2.24 12.21 -30.32
CA SER A 311 -1.35 11.63 -29.30
C SER A 311 -0.08 12.46 -29.07
N GLY A 312 0.41 13.20 -30.08
CA GLY A 312 1.49 14.19 -29.96
C GLY A 312 1.12 15.47 -29.23
N ALA A 313 -0.17 15.68 -28.91
CA ALA A 313 -0.62 16.83 -28.13
C ALA A 313 -0.32 16.60 -26.63
N THR A 314 0.00 17.68 -25.95
CA THR A 314 0.44 17.69 -24.54
C THR A 314 -0.70 17.49 -23.53
N ASN A 315 -1.87 17.02 -23.94
CA ASN A 315 -3.07 16.95 -23.10
C ASN A 315 -3.91 15.67 -23.26
N VAL A 316 -3.32 14.56 -23.72
CA VAL A 316 -3.99 13.25 -23.74
C VAL A 316 -3.58 12.48 -22.48
N GLY A 317 -4.55 12.27 -21.60
CA GLY A 317 -4.40 11.56 -20.33
C GLY A 317 -4.87 10.10 -20.41
N ARG A 318 -5.55 9.63 -19.34
CA ARG A 318 -6.16 8.31 -19.29
C ARG A 318 -7.26 8.16 -20.33
N ILE A 319 -7.36 6.96 -20.91
CA ILE A 319 -8.41 6.60 -21.87
C ILE A 319 -9.08 5.32 -21.38
N GLY A 320 -10.41 5.34 -21.29
CA GLY A 320 -11.23 4.15 -21.07
C GLY A 320 -11.79 3.63 -22.40
N LEU A 321 -11.83 2.32 -22.57
CA LEU A 321 -12.27 1.64 -23.80
C LEU A 321 -13.38 0.64 -23.50
N SER A 322 -14.37 0.54 -24.42
CA SER A 322 -15.35 -0.54 -24.37
C SER A 322 -15.90 -0.85 -25.77
N THR A 323 -15.82 -2.12 -26.17
CA THR A 323 -16.38 -2.62 -27.43
C THR A 323 -17.73 -3.29 -27.15
N SER A 324 -18.72 -3.05 -27.98
CA SER A 324 -20.05 -3.63 -27.85
C SER A 324 -20.02 -5.13 -28.16
N ALA A 325 -20.50 -5.95 -27.23
CA ALA A 325 -20.63 -7.39 -27.45
C ALA A 325 -21.69 -7.73 -28.51
N SER A 326 -22.81 -6.96 -28.58
CA SER A 326 -23.88 -7.19 -29.55
C SER A 326 -23.59 -6.60 -30.94
N SER A 327 -22.64 -5.69 -31.05
CA SER A 327 -22.28 -5.02 -32.29
C SER A 327 -20.79 -4.66 -32.29
N PRO A 328 -19.87 -5.61 -32.53
CA PRO A 328 -18.42 -5.45 -32.31
C PRO A 328 -17.75 -4.37 -33.17
N ASN A 329 -18.39 -3.95 -34.23
CA ASN A 329 -17.93 -2.79 -35.01
C ASN A 329 -18.08 -1.45 -34.25
N ILE A 330 -18.86 -1.45 -33.15
CA ILE A 330 -19.09 -0.28 -32.32
C ILE A 330 -18.23 -0.36 -31.08
N SER A 331 -17.38 0.64 -30.88
CA SER A 331 -16.60 0.82 -29.65
C SER A 331 -16.69 2.28 -29.21
N TYR A 332 -16.48 2.51 -27.94
CA TYR A 332 -16.42 3.83 -27.32
C TYR A 332 -15.09 4.07 -26.64
N ALA A 333 -14.65 5.31 -26.67
CA ALA A 333 -13.43 5.78 -26.02
C ALA A 333 -13.73 7.05 -25.23
N LEU A 334 -13.42 7.02 -23.93
CA LEU A 334 -13.48 8.17 -23.04
C LEU A 334 -12.08 8.74 -22.86
N TYR A 335 -11.87 9.99 -23.18
CA TYR A 335 -10.61 10.70 -23.06
C TYR A 335 -10.63 11.67 -21.88
N THR A 336 -9.56 11.68 -21.08
CA THR A 336 -9.29 12.72 -20.10
C THR A 336 -8.06 13.54 -20.51
N ASN A 337 -7.96 14.78 -20.02
CA ASN A 337 -6.80 15.64 -20.27
C ASN A 337 -5.84 15.72 -19.09
N GLY A 338 -5.90 14.71 -18.23
CA GLY A 338 -5.15 14.69 -17.00
C GLY A 338 -6.02 14.97 -15.77
N THR A 339 -6.85 16.00 -15.76
CA THR A 339 -7.70 16.32 -14.59
C THR A 339 -9.19 16.24 -14.89
N THR A 340 -9.60 16.51 -16.11
CA THR A 340 -11.02 16.59 -16.47
C THR A 340 -11.33 15.82 -17.74
N TYR A 341 -12.62 15.73 -18.06
CA TYR A 341 -13.12 15.24 -19.33
C TYR A 341 -12.49 15.98 -20.53
N SER A 342 -12.08 15.23 -21.55
CA SER A 342 -11.49 15.77 -22.78
C SER A 342 -12.27 15.39 -24.04
N GLY A 343 -13.05 14.30 -24.02
CA GLY A 343 -13.88 13.88 -25.14
C GLY A 343 -14.44 12.49 -24.98
N PHE A 344 -15.56 12.24 -25.66
CA PHE A 344 -16.18 10.93 -25.76
C PHE A 344 -16.40 10.56 -27.22
N PHE A 345 -15.76 9.51 -27.69
CA PHE A 345 -15.69 9.13 -29.08
C PHE A 345 -16.35 7.79 -29.34
N LYS A 346 -16.97 7.64 -30.51
CA LYS A 346 -17.59 6.40 -30.98
C LYS A 346 -17.02 6.04 -32.35
N THR A 347 -16.74 4.77 -32.57
CA THR A 347 -16.51 4.14 -33.86
C THR A 347 -17.68 3.24 -34.23
N THR A 348 -17.97 3.08 -35.51
CA THR A 348 -18.94 2.14 -36.06
C THR A 348 -18.32 1.20 -37.11
N ASN A 349 -17.00 1.24 -37.25
CA ASN A 349 -16.23 0.45 -38.23
C ASN A 349 -15.00 -0.22 -37.58
N ALA A 350 -15.21 -0.78 -36.41
CA ALA A 350 -14.19 -1.53 -35.64
C ALA A 350 -12.91 -0.72 -35.39
N GLY A 351 -13.05 0.58 -35.07
CA GLY A 351 -11.92 1.44 -34.69
C GLY A 351 -11.12 2.03 -35.83
N LEU A 352 -11.58 1.95 -37.08
CA LEU A 352 -10.91 2.59 -38.21
C LEU A 352 -11.08 4.11 -38.17
N ASN A 353 -12.30 4.59 -37.91
CA ASN A 353 -12.62 6.01 -37.79
C ASN A 353 -13.50 6.26 -36.58
N TRP A 354 -13.31 7.40 -35.95
CA TRP A 354 -14.02 7.81 -34.74
C TRP A 354 -14.69 9.17 -34.95
N THR A 355 -15.81 9.37 -34.27
CA THR A 355 -16.54 10.62 -34.22
C THR A 355 -16.80 11.02 -32.78
N ASN A 356 -16.80 12.33 -32.51
CA ASN A 356 -17.21 12.83 -31.21
C ASN A 356 -18.70 12.48 -30.99
N ALA A 357 -18.98 11.66 -29.98
CA ALA A 357 -20.32 11.17 -29.62
C ALA A 357 -21.01 12.05 -28.58
N ASN A 358 -20.33 13.07 -28.02
CA ASN A 358 -20.89 14.03 -27.06
C ASN A 358 -20.67 15.48 -27.55
N PRO A 359 -21.19 15.85 -28.72
CA PRO A 359 -20.92 17.16 -29.33
C PRO A 359 -21.52 18.33 -28.51
N GLY A 360 -22.52 18.07 -27.69
CA GLY A 360 -23.13 19.08 -26.80
C GLY A 360 -22.38 19.27 -25.46
N GLY A 361 -21.34 18.47 -25.17
CA GLY A 361 -20.54 18.59 -23.97
C GLY A 361 -21.30 18.30 -22.67
N THR A 362 -22.48 17.69 -22.72
CA THR A 362 -23.33 17.48 -21.51
C THR A 362 -22.73 16.51 -20.51
N LEU A 363 -21.91 15.56 -20.96
CA LEU A 363 -21.17 14.63 -20.11
C LEU A 363 -20.15 15.35 -19.20
N GLN A 364 -19.58 16.46 -19.67
CA GLN A 364 -18.55 17.22 -18.96
C GLN A 364 -19.01 17.69 -17.57
N ASN A 365 -20.29 17.96 -17.38
CA ASN A 365 -20.84 18.49 -16.12
C ASN A 365 -20.83 17.45 -14.98
N GLY A 366 -20.72 16.16 -15.30
CA GLY A 366 -20.67 15.08 -14.32
C GLY A 366 -19.25 14.60 -13.97
N PHE A 367 -18.20 15.31 -14.46
CA PHE A 367 -16.82 14.91 -14.23
C PHE A 367 -16.15 15.70 -13.12
N SER A 368 -15.40 14.97 -12.28
CA SER A 368 -14.55 15.52 -11.26
C SER A 368 -13.22 16.05 -11.83
N THR A 369 -12.43 16.71 -10.99
CA THR A 369 -11.03 17.07 -11.31
C THR A 369 -10.08 15.87 -11.19
N PHE A 370 -10.59 14.68 -10.88
CA PHE A 370 -9.86 13.43 -10.70
C PHE A 370 -10.16 12.40 -11.80
N SER A 371 -10.61 12.82 -12.97
CA SER A 371 -10.95 11.90 -14.07
C SER A 371 -9.80 10.99 -14.51
N TRP A 372 -8.55 11.37 -14.24
CA TRP A 372 -7.38 10.51 -14.41
C TRP A 372 -7.40 9.28 -13.50
N TYR A 373 -8.11 9.35 -12.38
CA TYR A 373 -8.22 8.26 -11.42
C TYR A 373 -9.35 7.29 -11.77
N PHE A 374 -10.46 7.81 -12.25
CA PHE A 374 -11.66 7.06 -12.63
C PHE A 374 -11.65 6.69 -14.13
N GLY A 375 -12.42 7.35 -14.95
CA GLY A 375 -12.33 7.32 -16.42
C GLY A 375 -12.63 5.97 -17.06
N ASN A 376 -13.58 5.19 -16.52
CA ASN A 376 -14.00 3.92 -17.07
C ASN A 376 -15.27 4.07 -17.94
N VAL A 377 -15.36 3.27 -19.01
CA VAL A 377 -16.53 3.18 -19.89
C VAL A 377 -17.00 1.73 -20.01
N ARG A 378 -18.30 1.50 -19.99
CA ARG A 378 -18.92 0.17 -20.17
C ARG A 378 -20.12 0.28 -21.10
N VAL A 379 -20.06 -0.46 -22.21
CA VAL A 379 -21.19 -0.58 -23.15
C VAL A 379 -22.12 -1.70 -22.67
N HIS A 380 -23.41 -1.42 -22.71
CA HIS A 380 -24.43 -2.40 -22.39
C HIS A 380 -24.34 -3.63 -23.32
N PRO A 381 -24.35 -4.86 -22.83
CA PRO A 381 -24.02 -6.05 -23.62
C PRO A 381 -24.97 -6.34 -24.78
N THR A 382 -26.24 -5.90 -24.71
CA THR A 382 -27.26 -6.20 -25.73
C THR A 382 -27.71 -4.96 -26.53
N ASP A 383 -27.41 -3.74 -26.09
CA ASP A 383 -27.74 -2.50 -26.81
C ASP A 383 -26.52 -1.56 -26.89
N PRO A 384 -25.90 -1.43 -28.07
CA PRO A 384 -24.73 -0.58 -28.23
C PRO A 384 -24.97 0.92 -28.04
N ASN A 385 -26.24 1.37 -27.95
CA ASN A 385 -26.58 2.77 -27.72
C ASN A 385 -26.63 3.13 -26.23
N ILE A 386 -26.66 2.12 -25.35
CA ILE A 386 -26.61 2.32 -23.90
C ILE A 386 -25.16 2.19 -23.45
N VAL A 387 -24.64 3.28 -22.88
CA VAL A 387 -23.25 3.33 -22.39
C VAL A 387 -23.21 3.98 -21.00
N TYR A 388 -22.41 3.40 -20.13
CA TYR A 388 -22.11 3.93 -18.81
C TYR A 388 -20.70 4.49 -18.78
N VAL A 389 -20.56 5.63 -18.14
CA VAL A 389 -19.30 6.26 -17.84
C VAL A 389 -19.19 6.39 -16.33
N LEU A 390 -18.10 5.90 -15.78
CA LEU A 390 -17.79 5.87 -14.36
C LEU A 390 -16.71 6.92 -14.08
N ASP A 391 -17.05 7.85 -13.22
CA ASP A 391 -16.16 8.89 -12.70
C ASP A 391 -16.55 9.12 -11.22
N PHE A 392 -16.59 10.35 -10.75
CA PHE A 392 -17.16 10.68 -9.44
C PHE A 392 -18.62 10.19 -9.33
N SER A 393 -19.39 10.34 -10.39
CA SER A 393 -20.77 9.85 -10.53
C SER A 393 -20.88 8.77 -11.60
N VAL A 394 -22.00 8.03 -11.58
CA VAL A 394 -22.40 7.14 -12.69
C VAL A 394 -23.17 7.96 -13.72
N ASN A 395 -22.68 8.04 -14.94
CA ASN A 395 -23.34 8.69 -16.07
C ASN A 395 -23.79 7.66 -17.10
N ARG A 396 -25.04 7.74 -17.57
CA ARG A 396 -25.61 6.83 -18.57
C ARG A 396 -26.17 7.59 -19.76
N THR A 397 -25.86 7.12 -20.94
CA THR A 397 -26.57 7.48 -22.19
C THR A 397 -27.40 6.30 -22.68
N THR A 398 -28.52 6.59 -23.39
CA THR A 398 -29.34 5.60 -24.10
C THR A 398 -29.42 5.91 -25.60
N ASN A 399 -28.63 6.87 -26.08
CA ASN A 399 -28.60 7.35 -27.46
C ASN A 399 -27.16 7.59 -27.95
N SER A 400 -26.27 6.69 -27.58
CA SER A 400 -24.86 6.68 -28.05
C SER A 400 -24.06 7.94 -27.67
N GLY A 401 -24.39 8.62 -26.58
CA GLY A 401 -23.65 9.80 -26.10
C GLY A 401 -24.27 11.15 -26.50
N THR A 402 -25.38 11.19 -27.26
CA THR A 402 -26.03 12.44 -27.65
C THR A 402 -26.60 13.18 -26.43
N SER A 403 -27.12 12.45 -25.45
CA SER A 403 -27.53 13.00 -24.13
C SER A 403 -27.16 12.04 -23.02
N TRP A 404 -26.99 12.59 -21.83
CA TRP A 404 -26.56 11.85 -20.63
C TRP A 404 -27.49 12.09 -19.46
N THR A 405 -27.65 11.07 -18.64
CA THR A 405 -28.36 11.12 -17.37
C THR A 405 -27.38 10.71 -16.28
N GLU A 406 -27.17 11.56 -15.30
CA GLU A 406 -26.47 11.23 -14.07
C GLU A 406 -27.38 10.33 -13.21
N LEU A 407 -26.87 9.15 -12.86
CA LEU A 407 -27.58 8.16 -12.04
C LEU A 407 -27.19 8.24 -10.57
N GLN A 408 -26.51 9.30 -10.17
CA GLN A 408 -26.12 9.54 -8.79
C GLN A 408 -27.40 9.78 -7.96
N SER A 409 -27.63 8.90 -6.99
CA SER A 409 -28.69 9.07 -6.00
C SER A 409 -28.04 9.07 -4.60
N ASN A 410 -28.76 9.53 -3.59
CA ASN A 410 -28.26 9.55 -2.21
C ASN A 410 -27.95 8.12 -1.65
N ASN A 411 -28.20 7.08 -2.43
CA ASN A 411 -28.04 5.69 -2.01
C ASN A 411 -26.82 4.98 -2.64
N ILE A 412 -25.98 5.67 -3.41
CA ILE A 412 -24.70 5.14 -3.90
C ILE A 412 -23.56 6.08 -3.50
N HIS A 413 -22.45 5.50 -3.07
CA HIS A 413 -21.23 6.26 -2.80
C HIS A 413 -20.69 6.86 -4.11
N VAL A 414 -19.99 7.98 -4.01
CA VAL A 414 -19.22 8.56 -5.12
C VAL A 414 -18.01 7.67 -5.48
N ASP A 415 -17.22 8.10 -6.47
CA ASP A 415 -15.93 7.48 -6.82
C ASP A 415 -16.07 6.08 -7.42
N GLN A 416 -16.61 6.02 -8.65
CA GLN A 416 -16.98 4.77 -9.31
C GLN A 416 -15.80 4.13 -10.04
N HIS A 417 -15.53 2.83 -9.82
CA HIS A 417 -14.44 2.09 -10.42
C HIS A 417 -14.89 0.92 -11.30
N ALA A 418 -15.91 0.19 -10.88
CA ALA A 418 -16.33 -1.05 -11.51
C ALA A 418 -17.83 -1.08 -11.81
N LEU A 419 -18.16 -1.73 -12.92
CA LEU A 419 -19.55 -2.05 -13.32
C LEU A 419 -19.54 -3.39 -14.05
N ALA A 420 -20.33 -4.33 -13.54
CA ALA A 420 -20.63 -5.58 -14.24
C ALA A 420 -22.12 -5.77 -14.48
N PHE A 421 -22.45 -6.32 -15.65
CA PHE A 421 -23.82 -6.66 -16.06
C PHE A 421 -24.09 -8.14 -15.82
N LYS A 422 -25.23 -8.47 -15.22
CA LYS A 422 -25.61 -9.88 -15.06
C LYS A 422 -25.86 -10.53 -16.43
N PRO A 423 -25.15 -11.61 -16.78
CA PRO A 423 -25.41 -12.36 -18.00
C PRO A 423 -26.88 -12.81 -18.09
N GLY A 424 -27.51 -12.58 -19.26
CA GLY A 424 -28.93 -12.91 -19.49
C GLY A 424 -29.94 -11.89 -18.96
N ASP A 425 -29.53 -10.98 -18.04
CA ASP A 425 -30.40 -9.90 -17.52
C ASP A 425 -29.58 -8.64 -17.24
N PRO A 426 -29.16 -7.91 -18.29
CA PRO A 426 -28.24 -6.79 -18.14
C PRO A 426 -28.87 -5.52 -17.50
N ASN A 427 -30.15 -5.53 -17.16
CA ASN A 427 -30.74 -4.53 -16.28
C ASN A 427 -30.35 -4.75 -14.80
N ARG A 428 -29.95 -5.95 -14.44
CA ARG A 428 -29.29 -6.21 -13.17
C ARG A 428 -27.82 -5.93 -13.31
N THR A 429 -27.37 -4.97 -12.55
CA THR A 429 -25.97 -4.49 -12.54
C THR A 429 -25.43 -4.44 -11.14
N ILE A 430 -24.13 -4.63 -11.01
CA ILE A 430 -23.39 -4.37 -9.78
C ILE A 430 -22.34 -3.31 -10.02
N PHE A 431 -22.19 -2.40 -9.05
CA PHE A 431 -21.26 -1.30 -9.07
C PHE A 431 -20.25 -1.43 -7.94
N GLY A 432 -18.99 -1.15 -8.22
CA GLY A 432 -17.91 -1.07 -7.25
C GLY A 432 -17.37 0.35 -7.18
N ASN A 433 -17.24 0.87 -5.96
CA ASN A 433 -16.75 2.22 -5.69
C ASN A 433 -16.00 2.26 -4.35
N ASP A 434 -15.60 3.45 -3.88
CA ASP A 434 -14.86 3.62 -2.62
C ASP A 434 -15.74 3.34 -1.37
N GLY A 435 -17.06 3.25 -1.55
CA GLY A 435 -18.04 2.83 -0.51
C GLY A 435 -18.40 1.35 -0.52
N GLY A 436 -17.81 0.53 -1.41
CA GLY A 436 -18.06 -0.91 -1.51
C GLY A 436 -18.84 -1.34 -2.74
N ILE A 437 -19.72 -2.33 -2.59
CA ILE A 437 -20.52 -2.91 -3.67
C ILE A 437 -21.97 -2.46 -3.57
N TYR A 438 -22.56 -2.13 -4.71
CA TYR A 438 -23.95 -1.72 -4.84
C TYR A 438 -24.64 -2.51 -5.95
N ASN A 439 -25.77 -3.13 -5.60
CA ASN A 439 -26.64 -3.84 -6.54
C ASN A 439 -27.72 -2.92 -7.11
N SER A 440 -28.04 -3.08 -8.39
CA SER A 440 -29.20 -2.45 -9.04
C SER A 440 -29.96 -3.47 -9.87
N SER A 441 -31.30 -3.42 -9.82
CA SER A 441 -32.19 -4.26 -10.63
C SER A 441 -32.77 -3.51 -11.84
N ASN A 442 -32.40 -2.25 -12.06
CA ASN A 442 -33.00 -1.36 -13.06
C ASN A 442 -31.96 -0.49 -13.78
N GLY A 443 -30.76 -1.03 -14.02
CA GLY A 443 -29.70 -0.38 -14.76
C GLY A 443 -29.16 0.88 -14.09
N GLY A 444 -29.06 0.89 -12.76
CA GLY A 444 -28.49 2.00 -12.00
C GLY A 444 -29.46 3.13 -11.65
N VAL A 445 -30.78 2.95 -11.84
CA VAL A 445 -31.76 3.97 -11.44
C VAL A 445 -31.97 3.98 -9.92
N SER A 446 -31.82 2.81 -9.28
CA SER A 446 -31.79 2.68 -7.81
C SER A 446 -30.79 1.63 -7.39
N TYR A 447 -30.29 1.76 -6.16
CA TYR A 447 -29.22 0.94 -5.62
C TYR A 447 -29.53 0.37 -4.24
N SER A 448 -28.93 -0.79 -3.94
CA SER A 448 -28.88 -1.37 -2.61
C SER A 448 -27.44 -1.74 -2.28
N LYS A 449 -26.92 -1.23 -1.15
CA LYS A 449 -25.55 -1.50 -0.69
C LYS A 449 -25.42 -2.93 -0.17
N VAL A 450 -24.31 -3.59 -0.51
CA VAL A 450 -23.87 -4.84 0.13
C VAL A 450 -23.31 -4.50 1.51
N THR A 451 -23.77 -5.22 2.54
CA THR A 451 -23.44 -4.94 3.95
C THR A 451 -22.65 -6.07 4.63
N GLU A 452 -22.08 -6.99 3.85
CA GLU A 452 -21.33 -8.13 4.36
C GLU A 452 -20.00 -8.31 3.62
N LEU A 453 -19.18 -7.22 3.59
CA LEU A 453 -17.90 -7.24 2.90
C LEU A 453 -16.79 -6.62 3.77
N PRO A 454 -15.79 -7.41 4.22
CA PRO A 454 -14.74 -6.94 5.15
C PRO A 454 -13.59 -6.26 4.40
N ILE A 455 -13.83 -5.06 3.82
CA ILE A 455 -12.84 -4.32 3.01
C ILE A 455 -12.59 -2.90 3.49
N THR A 456 -13.03 -2.55 4.68
CA THR A 456 -12.87 -1.19 5.22
C THR A 456 -11.39 -0.83 5.36
N GLN A 457 -11.03 0.39 4.96
CA GLN A 457 -9.66 0.93 4.94
C GLN A 457 -9.48 1.90 6.11
N PHE A 458 -8.98 1.41 7.26
CA PHE A 458 -8.72 2.25 8.42
C PHE A 458 -7.40 3.01 8.29
N TYR A 459 -7.39 4.27 8.78
CA TYR A 459 -6.19 5.05 9.04
C TYR A 459 -5.81 4.98 10.53
N GLU A 460 -6.75 5.25 11.41
CA GLU A 460 -6.54 5.22 12.88
C GLU A 460 -7.75 4.55 13.54
N ILE A 461 -7.52 3.94 14.70
CA ILE A 461 -8.59 3.29 15.46
C ILE A 461 -8.69 3.84 16.88
N GLY A 462 -9.83 3.62 17.52
CA GLY A 462 -10.10 4.00 18.91
C GLY A 462 -10.86 2.91 19.65
N ILE A 463 -10.71 2.91 20.96
CA ILE A 463 -11.40 1.99 21.87
C ILE A 463 -12.08 2.79 23.00
N ASP A 464 -13.15 2.23 23.57
CA ASP A 464 -13.71 2.70 24.83
C ASP A 464 -13.06 1.90 25.98
N ALA A 465 -12.23 2.56 26.77
CA ALA A 465 -11.50 1.91 27.89
C ALA A 465 -12.41 1.22 28.92
N ASN A 466 -13.67 1.62 28.98
CA ASN A 466 -14.66 1.10 29.94
C ASN A 466 -15.57 0.02 29.34
N ASN A 467 -15.60 -0.13 28.00
CA ASN A 467 -16.44 -1.13 27.35
C ASN A 467 -15.72 -1.79 26.18
N PRO A 468 -15.28 -3.05 26.35
CA PRO A 468 -14.47 -3.75 25.35
C PRO A 468 -15.23 -4.10 24.05
N GLN A 469 -16.53 -3.91 24.00
CA GLN A 469 -17.32 -4.14 22.78
C GLN A 469 -17.37 -2.91 21.88
N ARG A 470 -17.03 -1.72 22.40
CA ARG A 470 -17.08 -0.48 21.65
C ARG A 470 -15.78 -0.19 20.93
N LEU A 471 -15.82 -0.29 19.63
CA LEU A 471 -14.71 0.01 18.75
C LEU A 471 -15.06 1.21 17.86
N TYR A 472 -14.02 1.97 17.53
CA TYR A 472 -14.13 3.18 16.72
C TYR A 472 -13.00 3.18 15.69
N GLY A 473 -13.19 3.88 14.56
CA GLY A 473 -12.08 4.09 13.65
C GLY A 473 -12.40 5.08 12.55
N GLY A 474 -11.39 5.84 12.20
CA GLY A 474 -11.39 6.72 11.04
C GLY A 474 -10.95 5.97 9.80
N THR A 475 -11.67 6.17 8.71
CA THR A 475 -11.52 5.39 7.48
C THR A 475 -11.34 6.29 6.27
N GLN A 476 -10.63 5.79 5.27
CA GLN A 476 -10.57 6.43 3.97
C GLN A 476 -11.98 6.47 3.36
N ASP A 477 -12.40 7.61 2.85
CA ASP A 477 -13.61 7.90 2.07
C ASP A 477 -14.95 7.58 2.78
N ASN A 478 -14.93 6.92 3.96
CA ASN A 478 -16.13 6.44 4.65
C ASN A 478 -16.30 7.03 6.08
N GLY A 479 -15.61 8.10 6.42
CA GLY A 479 -15.77 8.84 7.67
C GLY A 479 -15.19 8.15 8.91
N THR A 480 -15.57 8.65 10.09
CA THR A 480 -15.31 7.98 11.37
C THR A 480 -16.51 7.12 11.77
N ASN A 481 -16.25 5.85 12.04
CA ASN A 481 -17.26 4.83 12.28
C ASN A 481 -17.11 4.21 13.67
N ARG A 482 -18.21 3.63 14.20
CA ARG A 482 -18.21 2.93 15.48
C ARG A 482 -19.20 1.78 15.53
N THR A 483 -18.91 0.80 16.39
CA THR A 483 -19.88 -0.14 16.97
C THR A 483 -20.05 0.12 18.46
N LEU A 484 -21.26 -0.06 18.97
CA LEU A 484 -21.57 0.03 20.41
C LEU A 484 -21.70 -1.34 21.07
N THR A 485 -21.90 -2.39 20.30
CA THR A 485 -22.20 -3.75 20.76
C THR A 485 -21.10 -4.76 20.46
N GLY A 486 -20.13 -4.38 19.59
CA GLY A 486 -19.14 -5.30 19.03
C GLY A 486 -19.69 -6.20 17.93
N SER A 487 -20.92 -5.95 17.44
CA SER A 487 -21.48 -6.64 16.27
C SER A 487 -20.70 -6.24 15.01
N LEU A 488 -20.60 -7.16 14.08
CA LEU A 488 -19.87 -6.97 12.82
C LEU A 488 -20.62 -6.06 11.84
N THR A 489 -21.94 -5.88 12.02
CA THR A 489 -22.84 -5.21 11.06
C THR A 489 -23.61 -4.02 11.61
N ASP A 490 -23.41 -3.63 12.89
CA ASP A 490 -24.08 -2.48 13.51
C ASP A 490 -23.25 -1.19 13.49
N TRP A 491 -22.18 -1.18 12.71
CA TRP A 491 -21.34 0.00 12.62
C TRP A 491 -22.07 1.16 11.96
N THR A 492 -21.87 2.35 12.55
CA THR A 492 -22.51 3.58 12.09
C THR A 492 -21.46 4.68 11.94
N SER A 493 -21.58 5.46 10.86
CA SER A 493 -20.76 6.66 10.68
C SER A 493 -21.22 7.75 11.65
N ILE A 494 -20.26 8.38 12.34
CA ILE A 494 -20.51 9.42 13.35
C ILE A 494 -19.88 10.75 12.98
N TYR A 495 -18.84 10.78 12.09
CA TYR A 495 -18.18 11.98 11.64
C TYR A 495 -17.74 11.83 10.19
N GLY A 496 -17.93 12.87 9.38
CA GLY A 496 -17.71 12.79 7.93
C GLY A 496 -16.30 13.10 7.47
N GLY A 497 -16.08 13.04 6.15
CA GLY A 497 -14.79 13.21 5.48
C GLY A 497 -13.98 11.91 5.48
N ASP A 498 -12.67 11.99 5.21
CA ASP A 498 -11.73 10.94 5.61
C ASP A 498 -11.57 11.02 7.14
N GLY A 499 -11.82 9.91 7.81
CA GLY A 499 -11.71 9.84 9.26
C GLY A 499 -10.30 9.45 9.68
N PHE A 500 -9.83 10.04 10.81
CA PHE A 500 -8.50 9.74 11.39
C PHE A 500 -8.62 9.45 12.88
N TYR A 501 -7.90 10.20 13.72
CA TYR A 501 -7.91 9.98 15.15
C TYR A 501 -9.32 10.02 15.73
N VAL A 502 -9.62 9.04 16.57
CA VAL A 502 -10.83 9.03 17.38
C VAL A 502 -10.46 8.70 18.82
N ILE A 503 -10.85 9.59 19.74
CA ILE A 503 -10.55 9.48 21.16
C ILE A 503 -11.85 9.47 21.93
N VAL A 504 -12.03 8.44 22.74
CA VAL A 504 -13.14 8.33 23.71
C VAL A 504 -12.61 8.68 25.09
N ASP A 505 -13.24 9.61 25.75
CA ASP A 505 -12.88 10.02 27.12
C ASP A 505 -13.04 8.82 28.07
N PHE A 506 -11.92 8.44 28.69
CA PHE A 506 -11.84 7.27 29.57
C PHE A 506 -12.64 7.40 30.88
N THR A 507 -13.16 8.61 31.20
CA THR A 507 -14.03 8.85 32.36
C THR A 507 -15.51 9.01 31.95
N ASN A 508 -15.76 9.47 30.72
CA ASN A 508 -17.12 9.73 30.20
C ASN A 508 -17.23 9.39 28.72
N PRO A 509 -17.69 8.21 28.33
CA PRO A 509 -17.73 7.77 26.94
C PRO A 509 -18.73 8.56 26.05
N ASN A 510 -19.50 9.50 26.62
CA ASN A 510 -20.29 10.46 25.83
C ASN A 510 -19.44 11.57 25.24
N ILE A 511 -18.23 11.79 25.76
CA ILE A 511 -17.27 12.74 25.20
C ILE A 511 -16.37 12.00 24.21
N ILE A 512 -16.50 12.37 22.93
CA ILE A 512 -15.74 11.78 21.83
C ILE A 512 -15.12 12.90 21.02
N TYR A 513 -13.85 12.74 20.67
CA TYR A 513 -13.16 13.57 19.67
C TYR A 513 -12.97 12.76 18.42
N ALA A 514 -13.29 13.32 17.27
CA ALA A 514 -13.10 12.69 15.96
C ALA A 514 -12.45 13.69 15.01
N GLU A 515 -11.51 13.22 14.23
CA GLU A 515 -10.76 14.04 13.29
C GLU A 515 -11.15 13.67 11.85
N SER A 516 -11.35 14.71 11.03
CA SER A 516 -11.32 14.60 9.57
C SER A 516 -9.98 15.11 9.02
N GLN A 517 -9.76 14.94 7.71
CA GLN A 517 -8.51 15.29 7.03
C GLN A 517 -8.01 16.70 7.37
N ASN A 518 -6.67 16.84 7.42
CA ASN A 518 -5.97 18.08 7.73
C ASN A 518 -6.35 18.69 9.11
N GLY A 519 -6.58 17.81 10.08
CA GLY A 519 -6.81 18.22 11.47
C GLY A 519 -8.17 18.84 11.75
N GLY A 520 -9.19 18.48 10.98
CA GLY A 520 -10.57 18.88 11.21
C GLY A 520 -11.15 18.23 12.47
N LEU A 521 -10.71 18.66 13.67
CA LEU A 521 -11.11 18.07 14.94
C LEU A 521 -12.50 18.54 15.36
N GLY A 522 -13.39 17.56 15.61
CA GLY A 522 -14.69 17.73 16.20
C GLY A 522 -14.77 17.14 17.61
N LYS A 523 -15.62 17.70 18.46
CA LYS A 523 -15.97 17.17 19.78
C LYS A 523 -17.45 16.88 19.88
N SER A 524 -17.80 15.71 20.34
CA SER A 524 -19.13 15.31 20.77
C SER A 524 -19.21 15.28 22.29
N THR A 525 -20.38 15.64 22.84
CA THR A 525 -20.72 15.50 24.27
C THR A 525 -21.95 14.61 24.49
N ASN A 526 -22.44 14.00 23.42
CA ASN A 526 -23.66 13.17 23.42
C ASN A 526 -23.42 11.80 22.77
N GLY A 527 -22.23 11.24 22.99
CA GLY A 527 -21.88 9.91 22.51
C GLY A 527 -21.76 9.79 21.00
N GLY A 528 -21.34 10.87 20.28
CA GLY A 528 -21.13 10.83 18.83
C GLY A 528 -22.41 11.11 18.01
N THR A 529 -23.51 11.53 18.63
CA THR A 529 -24.74 11.89 17.90
C THR A 529 -24.58 13.19 17.11
N SER A 530 -23.82 14.14 17.67
CA SER A 530 -23.45 15.38 16.98
C SER A 530 -22.08 15.86 17.43
N PHE A 531 -21.43 16.62 16.56
CA PHE A 531 -20.09 17.19 16.81
C PHE A 531 -20.10 18.69 16.60
N SER A 532 -19.26 19.40 17.36
CA SER A 532 -18.91 20.81 17.18
C SER A 532 -17.41 20.94 16.96
N GLY A 533 -16.97 21.97 16.22
CA GLY A 533 -15.56 22.22 15.98
C GLY A 533 -14.79 22.40 17.29
N ALA A 534 -13.61 21.81 17.39
CA ALA A 534 -12.80 21.71 18.59
C ALA A 534 -11.36 22.20 18.40
N THR A 535 -11.13 23.17 17.51
CA THR A 535 -9.79 23.73 17.18
C THR A 535 -9.64 25.21 17.57
N THR A 536 -10.52 25.77 18.41
CA THR A 536 -10.45 27.17 18.85
C THR A 536 -9.12 27.47 19.54
N GLY A 537 -8.40 28.50 19.04
CA GLY A 537 -7.06 28.88 19.54
C GLY A 537 -5.91 28.34 18.69
N ILE A 538 -6.17 27.42 17.74
CA ILE A 538 -5.18 26.99 16.75
C ILE A 538 -5.38 27.82 15.48
N PRO A 539 -4.39 28.63 15.05
CA PRO A 539 -4.52 29.47 13.85
C PRO A 539 -4.79 28.62 12.59
N SER A 540 -5.61 29.14 11.68
CA SER A 540 -5.94 28.44 10.43
C SER A 540 -4.75 28.30 9.48
N GLY A 541 -3.73 29.18 9.60
CA GLY A 541 -2.50 29.13 8.80
C GLY A 541 -1.42 28.19 9.34
N GLU A 542 -1.64 27.51 10.48
CA GLU A 542 -0.68 26.49 10.96
C GLU A 542 -0.70 25.27 10.04
N LYS A 543 0.49 24.75 9.75
CA LYS A 543 0.62 23.52 8.95
C LYS A 543 0.04 22.33 9.71
N ARG A 544 -0.72 21.50 9.04
CA ARG A 544 -1.33 20.28 9.59
C ARG A 544 -1.03 19.11 8.69
N ASN A 545 -0.77 17.97 9.29
CA ASN A 545 -0.61 16.71 8.55
C ASN A 545 -1.97 16.26 7.98
N TRP A 546 -1.93 15.40 6.97
CA TRP A 546 -3.14 14.72 6.46
C TRP A 546 -3.87 13.98 7.60
N SER A 547 -3.13 13.19 8.39
CA SER A 547 -3.55 12.65 9.68
C SER A 547 -2.83 13.45 10.77
N THR A 548 -3.53 14.35 11.43
CA THR A 548 -2.96 15.26 12.44
C THR A 548 -3.00 14.61 13.82
N PRO A 549 -1.88 14.43 14.53
CA PRO A 549 -1.90 13.70 15.78
C PRO A 549 -2.63 14.48 16.89
N VAL A 550 -3.60 13.78 17.50
CA VAL A 550 -4.33 14.24 18.69
C VAL A 550 -4.25 13.16 19.75
N VAL A 551 -3.81 13.51 20.96
CA VAL A 551 -3.71 12.58 22.07
C VAL A 551 -4.30 13.17 23.36
N MET A 552 -4.96 12.36 24.16
CA MET A 552 -5.45 12.72 25.49
C MET A 552 -4.40 12.33 26.54
N ASP A 553 -4.18 13.20 27.52
CA ASP A 553 -3.32 12.89 28.66
C ASP A 553 -3.85 11.62 29.40
N PRO A 554 -3.04 10.60 29.58
CA PRO A 554 -3.50 9.34 30.18
C PRO A 554 -3.94 9.46 31.64
N ASN A 555 -3.60 10.56 32.31
CA ASN A 555 -3.92 10.81 33.74
C ASN A 555 -4.96 11.92 33.94
N ASN A 556 -5.28 12.70 32.88
CA ASN A 556 -6.23 13.83 32.97
C ASN A 556 -6.98 14.05 31.64
N ASN A 557 -8.23 13.58 31.58
CA ASN A 557 -9.09 13.68 30.40
C ASN A 557 -9.43 15.11 29.94
N ASN A 558 -9.19 16.14 30.75
CA ASN A 558 -9.37 17.53 30.35
C ASN A 558 -8.16 18.08 29.55
N ILE A 559 -7.04 17.35 29.56
CA ILE A 559 -5.82 17.74 28.86
C ILE A 559 -5.71 16.91 27.59
N LEU A 560 -5.56 17.61 26.47
CA LEU A 560 -5.23 16.99 25.19
C LEU A 560 -4.08 17.78 24.53
N TYR A 561 -3.39 17.10 23.64
CA TYR A 561 -2.33 17.64 22.81
C TYR A 561 -2.69 17.47 21.34
N TYR A 562 -2.32 18.46 20.52
CA TYR A 562 -2.62 18.51 19.09
C TYR A 562 -1.37 18.96 18.33
N GLY A 563 -0.97 18.22 17.28
CA GLY A 563 0.23 18.48 16.49
C GLY A 563 -0.07 19.32 15.24
N THR A 564 0.62 20.45 15.09
CA THR A 564 0.76 21.18 13.82
C THR A 564 2.24 21.12 13.42
N ASN A 565 2.89 22.22 13.02
CA ASN A 565 4.36 22.34 13.10
C ASN A 565 4.82 22.57 14.57
N LYS A 566 3.87 22.77 15.49
CA LYS A 566 4.04 22.92 16.92
C LYS A 566 3.16 21.92 17.65
N VAL A 567 3.38 21.76 18.94
CA VAL A 567 2.46 21.06 19.84
C VAL A 567 1.59 22.11 20.54
N TYR A 568 0.28 21.97 20.38
CA TYR A 568 -0.74 22.71 21.10
C TYR A 568 -1.29 21.87 22.25
N ARG A 569 -1.69 22.54 23.34
CA ARG A 569 -2.28 21.91 24.52
C ARG A 569 -3.58 22.61 24.90
N THR A 570 -4.57 21.82 25.27
CA THR A 570 -5.76 22.29 25.99
C THR A 570 -5.75 21.74 27.42
N THR A 571 -6.36 22.46 28.35
CA THR A 571 -6.61 22.05 29.74
C THR A 571 -8.09 22.09 30.09
N ASN A 572 -8.95 22.27 29.08
CA ASN A 572 -10.39 22.46 29.24
C ASN A 572 -11.17 21.66 28.19
N SER A 573 -10.71 20.41 27.92
CA SER A 573 -11.38 19.46 27.04
C SER A 573 -11.63 20.03 25.63
N ALA A 574 -10.58 20.61 25.02
CA ALA A 574 -10.56 21.22 23.68
C ALA A 574 -11.48 22.46 23.51
N SER A 575 -11.87 23.13 24.57
CA SER A 575 -12.58 24.42 24.47
C SER A 575 -11.69 25.54 23.96
N ASN A 576 -10.41 25.50 24.29
CA ASN A 576 -9.38 26.42 23.77
C ASN A 576 -8.00 25.74 23.79
N TRP A 577 -7.17 26.09 22.80
CA TRP A 577 -5.81 25.56 22.66
C TRP A 577 -4.77 26.68 22.75
N SER A 578 -3.61 26.34 23.30
CA SER A 578 -2.44 27.24 23.35
C SER A 578 -1.18 26.46 22.94
N PRO A 579 -0.23 27.06 22.21
CA PRO A 579 1.01 26.40 21.86
C PRO A 579 1.87 26.19 23.12
N VAL A 580 2.44 24.97 23.24
CA VAL A 580 3.36 24.61 24.33
C VAL A 580 4.73 24.17 23.78
N SER A 581 4.98 24.41 22.50
CA SER A 581 6.30 24.22 21.90
C SER A 581 6.66 25.38 20.96
N PRO A 582 7.95 25.57 20.64
CA PRO A 582 8.35 26.27 19.43
C PRO A 582 7.95 25.47 18.19
N ASP A 583 8.32 25.94 17.00
CA ASP A 583 8.29 25.12 15.79
C ASP A 583 9.28 23.96 15.96
N LEU A 584 8.79 22.71 15.89
CA LEU A 584 9.56 21.48 16.08
C LEU A 584 10.14 20.93 14.77
N THR A 585 9.83 21.56 13.66
CA THR A 585 10.18 21.12 12.31
C THR A 585 11.44 21.81 11.79
N ASN A 586 11.96 21.38 10.63
CA ASN A 586 13.10 22.03 9.99
C ASN A 586 12.72 23.28 9.17
N GLY A 587 11.48 23.80 9.34
CA GLY A 587 11.02 25.04 8.72
C GLY A 587 10.45 24.87 7.31
N ASN A 588 10.67 25.86 6.43
CA ASN A 588 9.95 26.03 5.16
C ASN A 588 10.18 24.95 4.08
N GLN A 589 9.75 23.73 4.33
CA GLN A 589 9.59 22.75 3.25
C GLN A 589 8.12 22.77 2.77
N PRO A 590 7.84 22.90 1.47
CA PRO A 590 6.48 23.11 0.96
C PRO A 590 5.47 22.02 1.32
N ARG A 591 5.95 20.80 1.59
CA ARG A 591 5.11 19.61 1.81
C ARG A 591 5.37 18.88 3.12
N LEU A 592 6.38 19.29 3.86
CA LEU A 592 6.80 18.76 5.15
C LEU A 592 6.78 19.86 6.20
N GLY A 593 7.01 19.50 7.41
CA GLY A 593 7.09 20.41 8.53
C GLY A 593 5.84 20.34 9.39
N THR A 594 5.41 19.09 9.71
CA THR A 594 4.32 18.82 10.64
C THR A 594 4.72 17.76 11.66
N VAL A 595 4.14 17.85 12.85
CA VAL A 595 4.18 16.78 13.85
C VAL A 595 3.32 15.61 13.35
N THR A 596 3.85 14.40 13.39
CA THR A 596 3.18 13.18 12.93
C THR A 596 2.74 12.27 14.04
N SER A 597 3.36 12.38 15.21
CA SER A 597 3.03 11.54 16.36
C SER A 597 3.39 12.27 17.66
N ILE A 598 2.56 12.12 18.67
CA ILE A 598 2.77 12.64 20.04
C ILE A 598 2.44 11.52 21.01
N ASP A 599 3.21 11.41 22.09
CA ASP A 599 2.86 10.55 23.21
C ASP A 599 3.19 11.24 24.54
N VAL A 600 2.39 10.92 25.55
CA VAL A 600 2.51 11.45 26.93
C VAL A 600 2.83 10.31 27.87
N ALA A 601 3.91 10.44 28.63
CA ALA A 601 4.33 9.38 29.53
C ALA A 601 3.26 9.10 30.60
N LYS A 602 2.82 7.85 30.68
CA LYS A 602 1.78 7.41 31.60
C LYS A 602 2.20 7.55 33.07
N THR A 603 3.48 7.46 33.36
CA THR A 603 4.05 7.63 34.70
C THR A 603 4.17 9.09 35.14
N ASN A 604 4.23 10.03 34.17
CA ASN A 604 4.42 11.45 34.44
C ASN A 604 3.97 12.31 33.24
N SER A 605 2.80 12.92 33.32
CA SER A 605 2.23 13.78 32.28
C SER A 605 3.07 15.02 31.90
N ASN A 606 4.10 15.38 32.69
CA ASN A 606 5.02 16.45 32.29
C ASN A 606 6.03 16.04 31.20
N ILE A 607 6.11 14.74 30.91
CA ILE A 607 7.05 14.17 29.94
C ILE A 607 6.28 13.82 28.68
N ILE A 608 6.66 14.47 27.59
CA ILE A 608 5.99 14.35 26.28
C ILE A 608 7.06 14.15 25.21
N ILE A 609 6.79 13.25 24.28
CA ILE A 609 7.60 13.04 23.08
C ILE A 609 6.80 13.42 21.84
N ALA A 610 7.46 14.04 20.87
CA ALA A 610 6.88 14.38 19.57
C ALA A 610 7.83 14.02 18.42
N GLY A 611 7.27 13.40 17.37
CA GLY A 611 7.96 13.08 16.11
C GLY A 611 7.40 13.90 14.96
N THR A 612 8.24 14.19 13.94
CA THR A 612 7.86 15.00 12.78
C THR A 612 8.06 14.24 11.46
N ASP A 613 7.38 14.72 10.41
CA ASP A 613 7.52 14.19 9.05
C ASP A 613 8.89 14.49 8.41
N ASP A 614 9.63 15.46 8.96
CA ASP A 614 10.96 15.85 8.53
C ASP A 614 12.08 15.38 9.50
N ALA A 615 11.85 14.24 10.14
CA ALA A 615 12.82 13.43 10.90
C ALA A 615 13.27 13.99 12.26
N ASN A 616 12.51 14.90 12.88
CA ASN A 616 12.86 15.37 14.22
C ASN A 616 12.12 14.62 15.31
N VAL A 617 12.84 14.27 16.36
CA VAL A 617 12.29 13.77 17.62
C VAL A 617 12.63 14.76 18.71
N TRP A 618 11.62 15.17 19.49
CA TRP A 618 11.73 16.12 20.56
C TRP A 618 11.11 15.56 21.84
N ILE A 619 11.75 15.84 22.98
CA ILE A 619 11.23 15.47 24.29
C ILE A 619 11.20 16.72 25.17
N THR A 620 10.13 16.88 25.94
CA THR A 620 10.03 17.80 27.07
C THR A 620 9.86 17.01 28.35
N ALA A 621 10.42 17.49 29.46
CA ALA A 621 10.24 16.92 30.79
C ALA A 621 9.55 17.90 31.77
N ASN A 622 9.04 19.03 31.25
CA ASN A 622 8.45 20.11 32.05
C ASN A 622 7.18 20.67 31.37
N ASN A 623 6.37 19.77 30.83
CA ASN A 623 5.06 20.06 30.28
C ASN A 623 5.09 21.10 29.14
N GLY A 624 6.13 21.04 28.29
CA GLY A 624 6.30 21.89 27.12
C GLY A 624 7.03 23.22 27.38
N SER A 625 7.47 23.53 28.62
CA SER A 625 8.21 24.75 28.88
C SER A 625 9.56 24.80 28.15
N ASN A 626 10.21 23.68 28.00
CA ASN A 626 11.42 23.52 27.18
C ASN A 626 11.37 22.18 26.42
N TRP A 627 11.84 22.17 25.18
CA TRP A 627 11.95 21.00 24.35
C TRP A 627 13.40 20.73 23.98
N THR A 628 13.81 19.48 24.05
CA THR A 628 15.15 19.03 23.67
C THR A 628 15.02 18.15 22.43
N LYS A 629 15.76 18.49 21.36
CA LYS A 629 15.86 17.66 20.16
C LYS A 629 16.79 16.48 20.46
N VAL A 630 16.29 15.26 20.20
CA VAL A 630 16.97 14.00 20.56
C VAL A 630 17.17 13.08 19.33
N SER A 631 17.05 13.62 18.13
CA SER A 631 17.13 12.85 16.87
C SER A 631 18.51 12.84 16.19
N GLN A 632 19.61 13.29 16.86
CA GLN A 632 20.91 13.47 16.20
C GLN A 632 21.55 12.18 15.67
N SER A 633 21.27 11.04 16.30
CA SER A 633 21.77 9.71 15.89
C SER A 633 20.71 8.85 15.20
N LEU A 634 19.54 9.40 14.91
CA LEU A 634 18.44 8.69 14.28
C LEU A 634 18.44 8.90 12.76
N PRO A 635 17.84 7.97 11.99
CA PRO A 635 17.71 8.13 10.54
C PRO A 635 16.94 9.37 10.14
N TYR A 636 17.35 10.03 9.04
CA TYR A 636 16.64 11.15 8.45
C TYR A 636 15.47 10.64 7.58
N ARG A 637 14.38 10.22 8.24
CA ARG A 637 13.18 9.67 7.60
C ARG A 637 11.91 10.13 8.31
N TRP A 638 10.76 9.96 7.67
CA TRP A 638 9.45 10.23 8.24
C TRP A 638 9.20 9.38 9.49
N ILE A 639 8.90 10.02 10.61
CA ILE A 639 8.55 9.35 11.87
C ILE A 639 7.07 8.98 11.83
N THR A 640 6.77 7.72 12.04
CA THR A 640 5.38 7.23 12.03
C THR A 640 4.76 7.18 13.40
N ARG A 641 5.49 6.67 14.40
CA ARG A 641 5.03 6.62 15.80
C ARG A 641 6.16 6.99 16.74
N VAL A 642 5.79 7.64 17.83
CA VAL A 642 6.58 7.74 19.04
C VAL A 642 5.77 7.18 20.18
N ALA A 643 6.40 6.47 21.14
CA ALA A 643 5.72 5.89 22.29
C ALA A 643 6.65 5.83 23.50
N PHE A 644 6.13 6.09 24.69
CA PHE A 644 6.82 5.77 25.94
C PHE A 644 6.51 4.35 26.39
N ASP A 645 7.45 3.77 27.13
CA ASP A 645 7.18 2.60 27.92
C ASP A 645 6.11 2.92 28.99
N PRO A 646 5.05 2.12 29.11
CA PRO A 646 3.93 2.43 30.02
C PRO A 646 4.31 2.41 31.52
N GLN A 647 5.48 1.87 31.88
CA GLN A 647 5.95 1.74 33.27
C GLN A 647 7.22 2.55 33.55
N ASN A 648 7.92 3.07 32.51
CA ASN A 648 9.19 3.78 32.70
C ASN A 648 9.39 4.90 31.65
N ASP A 649 9.22 6.13 32.05
CA ASP A 649 9.35 7.31 31.19
C ASP A 649 10.79 7.67 30.74
N ASN A 650 11.80 6.92 31.16
CA ASN A 650 13.13 6.98 30.58
C ASN A 650 13.24 6.17 29.28
N ILE A 651 12.31 5.22 29.08
CA ILE A 651 12.27 4.35 27.91
C ILE A 651 11.25 4.93 26.91
N ALA A 652 11.71 5.13 25.69
CA ALA A 652 10.83 5.50 24.60
C ALA A 652 11.23 4.80 23.30
N TYR A 653 10.31 4.82 22.36
CA TYR A 653 10.43 4.17 21.06
C TYR A 653 10.11 5.16 19.94
N VAL A 654 10.77 4.98 18.81
CA VAL A 654 10.51 5.74 17.58
C VAL A 654 10.44 4.75 16.42
N THR A 655 9.42 4.88 15.59
CA THR A 655 9.27 4.08 14.38
C THR A 655 9.28 4.95 13.13
N TYR A 656 9.73 4.34 12.04
CA TYR A 656 9.96 5.03 10.77
C TYR A 656 9.17 4.40 9.64
N ASN A 657 8.77 5.26 8.71
CA ASN A 657 8.33 4.86 7.39
C ASN A 657 9.55 4.76 6.45
N GLY A 658 9.33 4.23 5.30
CA GLY A 658 10.31 4.08 4.23
C GLY A 658 10.29 2.68 3.67
N LEU A 659 10.43 2.62 2.37
CA LEU A 659 10.67 1.38 1.63
C LEU A 659 12.19 1.25 1.41
N LYS A 660 12.66 0.07 1.10
CA LYS A 660 14.07 -0.23 0.82
C LYS A 660 14.57 0.55 -0.40
N TRP A 661 15.42 1.54 -0.14
CA TRP A 661 15.94 2.44 -1.17
C TRP A 661 17.40 2.21 -1.40
N LYS A 662 17.90 1.14 -1.81
CA LYS A 662 19.33 0.87 -1.91
C LYS A 662 20.12 1.02 -0.59
N ASP A 663 19.48 1.48 0.46
CA ASP A 663 20.04 1.69 1.80
C ASP A 663 19.02 1.15 2.83
N PRO A 664 19.14 -0.11 3.26
CA PRO A 664 18.27 -0.72 4.26
C PRO A 664 18.52 -0.01 5.60
N GLN A 665 17.63 0.89 5.96
CA GLN A 665 17.67 1.61 7.22
C GLN A 665 16.76 0.91 8.24
N PRO A 666 17.16 0.86 9.52
CA PRO A 666 16.31 0.33 10.57
C PRO A 666 15.01 1.14 10.71
N HIS A 667 13.94 0.46 11.14
CA HIS A 667 12.61 1.04 11.25
C HIS A 667 12.15 1.24 12.69
N VAL A 668 12.77 0.62 13.68
CA VAL A 668 12.39 0.73 15.09
C VAL A 668 13.61 1.02 15.95
N PHE A 669 13.53 2.08 16.74
CA PHE A 669 14.56 2.47 17.70
C PHE A 669 14.03 2.57 19.10
N ARG A 670 14.88 2.26 20.09
CA ARG A 670 14.59 2.35 21.52
C ARG A 670 15.64 3.23 22.19
N THR A 671 15.21 4.07 23.11
CA THR A 671 16.06 4.72 24.11
C THR A 671 15.78 4.18 25.51
N ALA A 672 16.75 4.24 26.41
CA ALA A 672 16.59 3.95 27.83
C ALA A 672 16.97 5.15 28.73
N ASP A 673 17.24 6.30 28.13
CA ASP A 673 17.77 7.50 28.76
C ASP A 673 17.12 8.79 28.25
N ARG A 674 15.81 8.70 27.86
CA ARG A 674 15.02 9.82 27.29
C ARG A 674 15.64 10.41 26.04
N GLY A 675 16.18 9.57 25.15
CA GLY A 675 16.68 10.01 23.85
C GLY A 675 18.11 10.54 23.85
N VAL A 676 18.87 10.42 24.94
CA VAL A 676 20.31 10.74 24.92
C VAL A 676 21.04 9.76 24.03
N THR A 677 20.67 8.47 24.11
CA THR A 677 21.16 7.42 23.20
C THR A 677 20.01 6.62 22.61
N TRP A 678 20.19 6.11 21.39
CA TRP A 678 19.22 5.28 20.69
C TRP A 678 19.86 3.98 20.22
N GLN A 679 19.13 2.90 20.40
CA GLN A 679 19.48 1.56 19.96
C GLN A 679 18.53 1.13 18.84
N ASP A 680 19.07 0.63 17.74
CA ASP A 680 18.31 -0.07 16.71
C ASP A 680 17.81 -1.41 17.27
N ILE A 681 16.51 -1.63 17.17
CA ILE A 681 15.83 -2.86 17.58
C ILE A 681 15.00 -3.46 16.44
N SER A 682 15.27 -3.08 15.19
CA SER A 682 14.58 -3.62 14.02
C SER A 682 14.91 -5.10 13.77
N SER A 683 16.15 -5.50 14.06
CA SER A 683 16.62 -6.89 13.97
C SER A 683 16.20 -7.59 12.66
N ASN A 684 15.36 -8.62 12.74
CA ASN A 684 14.88 -9.44 11.62
C ASN A 684 13.50 -9.03 11.08
N LEU A 685 13.00 -7.82 11.39
CA LEU A 685 11.79 -7.31 10.73
C LEU A 685 12.01 -7.22 9.21
N PRO A 686 10.99 -7.51 8.41
CA PRO A 686 11.03 -7.19 6.98
C PRO A 686 11.29 -5.69 6.76
N ASP A 687 12.05 -5.36 5.72
CA ASP A 687 12.33 -3.96 5.37
C ASP A 687 11.09 -3.32 4.71
N ALA A 688 10.12 -2.98 5.54
CA ALA A 688 8.84 -2.39 5.17
C ALA A 688 8.47 -1.25 6.13
N PRO A 689 7.65 -0.29 5.67
CA PRO A 689 7.13 0.77 6.51
C PRO A 689 6.51 0.24 7.80
N VAL A 690 6.92 0.80 8.95
CA VAL A 690 6.28 0.55 10.23
C VAL A 690 5.24 1.65 10.47
N ASN A 691 3.96 1.28 10.52
CA ASN A 691 2.84 2.23 10.67
C ASN A 691 2.28 2.26 12.08
N ALA A 692 2.27 1.10 12.76
CA ALA A 692 1.72 0.93 14.09
C ALA A 692 2.77 0.40 15.05
N PHE A 693 2.71 0.85 16.30
CA PHE A 693 3.58 0.38 17.38
C PHE A 693 2.82 0.37 18.71
N ALA A 694 3.01 -0.66 19.50
CA ALA A 694 2.47 -0.74 20.87
C ALA A 694 3.42 -1.48 21.80
N VAL A 695 3.45 -1.06 23.06
CA VAL A 695 4.15 -1.75 24.16
C VAL A 695 3.10 -2.42 25.03
N ASP A 696 3.31 -3.69 25.37
CA ASP A 696 2.42 -4.39 26.27
C ASP A 696 2.46 -3.75 27.69
N PRO A 697 1.34 -3.21 28.19
CA PRO A 697 1.34 -2.50 29.46
C PRO A 697 1.57 -3.38 30.68
N GLN A 698 1.39 -4.70 30.56
CA GLN A 698 1.64 -5.67 31.62
C GLN A 698 3.04 -6.30 31.49
N ARG A 699 3.57 -6.41 30.27
CA ARG A 699 4.85 -7.03 29.93
C ARG A 699 5.67 -6.09 29.04
N PRO A 700 6.36 -5.06 29.59
CA PRO A 700 7.01 -4.02 28.77
C PRO A 700 8.16 -4.53 27.86
N ASN A 701 8.62 -5.76 28.05
CA ASN A 701 9.55 -6.43 27.14
C ASN A 701 8.85 -6.98 25.87
N VAL A 702 7.51 -7.03 25.85
CA VAL A 702 6.71 -7.45 24.69
C VAL A 702 6.30 -6.23 23.89
N LEU A 703 6.71 -6.23 22.62
CA LEU A 703 6.48 -5.13 21.70
C LEU A 703 5.70 -5.63 20.49
N PHE A 704 4.83 -4.79 19.94
CA PHE A 704 4.04 -5.06 18.74
C PHE A 704 4.36 -4.05 17.66
N VAL A 705 4.54 -4.54 16.43
CA VAL A 705 4.75 -3.73 15.21
C VAL A 705 3.70 -4.11 14.18
N GLY A 706 3.02 -3.09 13.63
CA GLY A 706 2.19 -3.18 12.44
C GLY A 706 2.91 -2.52 11.27
N SER A 707 3.02 -3.24 10.16
CA SER A 707 3.71 -2.77 8.96
C SER A 707 2.84 -2.89 7.71
N ASP A 708 3.36 -2.47 6.55
CA ASP A 708 2.70 -2.67 5.26
C ASP A 708 2.57 -4.17 4.88
N VAL A 709 3.28 -5.05 5.57
CA VAL A 709 3.35 -6.49 5.26
C VAL A 709 2.96 -7.38 6.46
N GLY A 710 2.09 -6.87 7.35
CA GLY A 710 1.51 -7.63 8.44
C GLY A 710 1.86 -7.14 9.84
N ALA A 711 1.56 -7.97 10.84
CA ALA A 711 1.75 -7.72 12.27
C ALA A 711 2.84 -8.60 12.87
N TYR A 712 3.65 -8.03 13.76
CA TYR A 712 4.79 -8.70 14.38
C TYR A 712 4.82 -8.49 15.89
N VAL A 713 5.41 -9.44 16.61
CA VAL A 713 5.64 -9.40 18.04
C VAL A 713 7.10 -9.69 18.38
N SER A 714 7.64 -8.97 19.34
CA SER A 714 8.88 -9.28 20.00
C SER A 714 8.62 -9.57 21.47
N PHE A 715 9.23 -10.62 22.02
CA PHE A 715 9.16 -10.98 23.44
C PHE A 715 10.42 -10.60 24.22
N ASN A 716 11.38 -9.98 23.57
CA ASN A 716 12.71 -9.68 24.09
C ASN A 716 13.18 -8.26 23.74
N THR A 717 12.25 -7.30 23.80
CA THR A 717 12.53 -5.87 23.60
C THR A 717 13.17 -5.59 22.22
N GLY A 718 12.68 -6.27 21.17
CA GLY A 718 13.09 -6.06 19.78
C GLY A 718 14.40 -6.77 19.37
N GLN A 719 14.98 -7.63 20.22
CA GLN A 719 16.15 -8.43 19.81
C GLN A 719 15.82 -9.46 18.73
N SER A 720 14.58 -9.91 18.68
CA SER A 720 14.02 -10.70 17.58
C SER A 720 12.52 -10.47 17.47
N TRP A 721 12.00 -10.65 16.24
CA TRP A 721 10.59 -10.48 15.90
C TRP A 721 10.03 -11.76 15.28
N GLN A 722 8.76 -12.02 15.53
CA GLN A 722 7.99 -13.12 14.96
C GLN A 722 6.72 -12.55 14.33
N PHE A 723 6.17 -13.23 13.32
CA PHE A 723 4.85 -12.90 12.79
C PHE A 723 3.79 -13.15 13.87
N LEU A 724 2.89 -12.19 14.10
CA LEU A 724 1.95 -12.23 15.21
C LEU A 724 0.67 -12.98 14.83
N GLY A 725 0.51 -14.18 15.33
CA GLY A 725 -0.72 -14.95 15.22
C GLY A 725 -1.03 -15.48 13.83
N SER A 726 -2.19 -16.12 13.70
CA SER A 726 -2.78 -16.58 12.43
C SER A 726 -4.16 -15.96 12.22
N GLY A 727 -4.71 -16.07 11.00
CA GLY A 727 -6.05 -15.55 10.67
C GLY A 727 -6.10 -14.08 10.26
N LEU A 728 -5.04 -13.30 10.45
CA LEU A 728 -4.89 -11.98 9.84
C LEU A 728 -4.25 -12.15 8.46
N PRO A 729 -4.87 -11.68 7.36
CA PRO A 729 -4.26 -11.69 6.04
C PRO A 729 -3.01 -10.80 5.99
N MET A 730 -2.18 -10.96 4.96
CA MET A 730 -1.00 -10.10 4.75
C MET A 730 -1.41 -8.71 4.22
N VAL A 731 -2.07 -7.96 5.06
CA VAL A 731 -2.58 -6.60 4.81
C VAL A 731 -1.79 -5.58 5.61
N SER A 732 -1.74 -4.35 5.12
CA SER A 732 -1.13 -3.23 5.86
C SER A 732 -1.89 -2.97 7.17
N VAL A 733 -1.15 -2.99 8.28
CA VAL A 733 -1.67 -2.66 9.62
C VAL A 733 -1.27 -1.21 9.92
N TYR A 734 -2.25 -0.35 10.12
CA TYR A 734 -2.06 1.10 10.23
C TYR A 734 -2.06 1.61 11.67
N ASP A 735 -2.81 0.96 12.56
CA ASP A 735 -2.84 1.36 13.98
C ASP A 735 -3.09 0.17 14.91
N PHE A 736 -2.57 0.28 16.12
CA PHE A 736 -2.79 -0.65 17.22
C PHE A 736 -3.36 0.05 18.44
N LYS A 737 -4.32 -0.61 19.12
CA LYS A 737 -4.77 -0.22 20.46
C LYS A 737 -4.87 -1.45 21.37
N ILE A 738 -4.35 -1.33 22.58
CA ILE A 738 -4.48 -2.37 23.63
C ILE A 738 -5.59 -1.95 24.59
N HIS A 739 -6.59 -2.82 24.75
CA HIS A 739 -7.66 -2.56 25.71
C HIS A 739 -7.16 -2.76 27.14
N PRO A 740 -7.28 -1.72 28.03
CA PRO A 740 -6.60 -1.72 29.32
C PRO A 740 -7.09 -2.78 30.30
N THR A 741 -8.35 -3.19 30.23
CA THR A 741 -8.97 -4.15 31.17
C THR A 741 -9.27 -5.51 30.52
N ALA A 742 -9.75 -5.54 29.27
CA ALA A 742 -10.04 -6.79 28.58
C ALA A 742 -8.79 -7.47 27.96
N TYR A 743 -7.67 -6.76 27.95
CA TYR A 743 -6.35 -7.24 27.59
C TYR A 743 -6.28 -7.95 26.24
N TYR A 744 -6.80 -7.28 25.22
CA TYR A 744 -6.64 -7.66 23.82
C TYR A 744 -5.98 -6.52 23.02
N LEU A 745 -5.30 -6.87 21.96
CA LEU A 745 -4.76 -5.95 20.98
C LEU A 745 -5.74 -5.88 19.79
N VAL A 746 -6.11 -4.66 19.39
CA VAL A 746 -6.87 -4.42 18.14
C VAL A 746 -5.91 -3.91 17.08
N ALA A 747 -6.02 -4.46 15.88
CA ALA A 747 -5.35 -4.01 14.67
C ALA A 747 -6.35 -3.35 13.72
N GLY A 748 -6.14 -2.09 13.38
CA GLY A 748 -6.81 -1.40 12.29
C GLY A 748 -6.04 -1.64 10.99
N THR A 749 -6.67 -2.25 9.99
CA THR A 749 -6.04 -2.58 8.72
C THR A 749 -6.53 -1.66 7.60
N HIS A 750 -5.68 -1.48 6.60
CA HIS A 750 -6.06 -0.70 5.42
C HIS A 750 -6.55 -1.60 4.29
N GLY A 751 -7.82 -2.08 4.43
CA GLY A 751 -8.48 -2.89 3.40
C GLY A 751 -9.05 -4.24 3.87
N ARG A 752 -8.91 -4.59 5.15
CA ARG A 752 -9.49 -5.82 5.74
C ARG A 752 -10.16 -5.55 7.09
N SER A 753 -10.68 -4.33 7.29
CA SER A 753 -11.40 -3.96 8.51
C SER A 753 -10.52 -4.05 9.78
N MET A 754 -11.05 -4.42 10.93
CA MET A 754 -10.33 -4.60 12.19
C MET A 754 -10.25 -6.08 12.59
N TYR A 755 -9.17 -6.39 13.30
CA TYR A 755 -8.98 -7.69 13.97
C TYR A 755 -8.58 -7.44 15.42
N LYS A 756 -8.87 -8.41 16.29
CA LYS A 756 -8.42 -8.40 17.69
C LYS A 756 -7.78 -9.72 18.07
N ILE A 757 -6.82 -9.68 18.96
CA ILE A 757 -6.12 -10.86 19.49
C ILE A 757 -6.02 -10.78 21.00
N ASP A 758 -6.34 -11.87 21.69
CA ASP A 758 -6.25 -11.97 23.13
C ASP A 758 -4.77 -12.05 23.56
N LEU A 759 -4.31 -11.05 24.30
CA LEU A 759 -2.91 -10.97 24.76
C LEU A 759 -2.55 -12.00 25.81
N THR A 760 -3.53 -12.64 26.47
CA THR A 760 -3.24 -13.77 27.37
C THR A 760 -2.75 -15.00 26.59
N GLN A 761 -3.12 -15.11 25.31
CA GLN A 761 -2.70 -16.19 24.43
C GLN A 761 -1.42 -15.83 23.64
N VAL A 762 -1.09 -14.55 23.55
CA VAL A 762 0.18 -14.08 22.99
C VAL A 762 1.27 -14.31 24.04
N VAL A 763 1.58 -15.53 24.26
CA VAL A 763 2.73 -15.94 25.07
C VAL A 763 3.90 -16.06 24.10
N GLY A 764 5.07 -15.54 24.50
CA GLY A 764 6.29 -15.90 23.82
C GLY A 764 6.24 -17.41 23.70
N ILE A 765 6.55 -17.90 22.52
CA ILE A 765 7.07 -19.25 22.48
C ILE A 765 8.23 -19.17 23.47
N ASN A 766 7.94 -19.41 24.73
CA ASN A 766 8.92 -20.01 25.55
C ASN A 766 9.28 -21.22 24.70
N SER A 767 10.38 -21.18 23.97
CA SER A 767 11.15 -22.38 23.74
C SER A 767 11.06 -23.08 25.06
N ALA A 768 10.11 -24.05 25.15
CA ALA A 768 9.59 -24.65 26.41
C ALA A 768 10.76 -24.86 27.32
N GLY A 769 10.79 -24.17 28.50
CA GLY A 769 11.88 -23.88 29.38
C GLY A 769 13.17 -23.91 28.61
N GLU A 770 13.94 -22.87 28.42
CA GLU A 770 15.20 -22.87 27.65
C GLU A 770 15.71 -24.31 27.48
N ASN A 771 15.30 -25.00 26.42
CA ASN A 771 16.02 -26.18 26.03
C ASN A 771 17.31 -25.62 25.50
N ILE A 772 18.18 -25.24 26.45
CA ILE A 772 19.59 -25.10 26.13
C ILE A 772 19.90 -26.39 25.41
N PRO A 773 20.21 -26.34 24.11
CA PRO A 773 20.40 -27.56 23.34
C PRO A 773 21.46 -28.39 24.09
N GLU A 774 21.15 -29.61 24.44
CA GLU A 774 22.08 -30.48 25.18
C GLU A 774 23.38 -30.69 24.43
N SER A 775 23.38 -30.38 23.13
CA SER A 775 24.55 -30.59 22.29
C SER A 775 24.60 -29.57 21.11
N PHE A 776 25.83 -29.30 20.72
CA PHE A 776 26.12 -28.58 19.48
C PHE A 776 25.64 -29.39 18.28
N THR A 777 24.72 -28.83 17.48
CA THR A 777 24.17 -29.48 16.27
C THR A 777 24.30 -28.60 15.03
N LEU A 778 24.40 -29.23 13.87
CA LEU A 778 24.24 -28.64 12.55
C LEU A 778 23.29 -29.53 11.76
N GLU A 779 22.17 -28.98 11.32
CA GLU A 779 21.15 -29.70 10.57
C GLU A 779 21.47 -29.72 9.08
N GLN A 780 20.80 -30.62 8.33
CA GLN A 780 20.82 -30.61 6.88
C GLN A 780 20.07 -29.37 6.40
N ASN A 781 20.68 -28.61 5.48
CA ASN A 781 20.00 -27.47 4.86
C ASN A 781 18.72 -27.89 4.13
N TYR A 782 17.72 -27.06 4.20
CA TYR A 782 16.44 -27.31 3.52
C TYR A 782 15.96 -26.03 2.79
N PRO A 783 15.50 -26.16 1.51
CA PRO A 783 15.54 -27.37 0.67
C PRO A 783 16.98 -27.80 0.32
N ASN A 784 17.17 -29.09 -0.07
CA ASN A 784 18.39 -29.62 -0.61
C ASN A 784 18.08 -30.82 -1.52
N PRO A 785 18.23 -30.75 -2.87
CA PRO A 785 18.81 -29.61 -3.61
C PRO A 785 17.96 -28.34 -3.50
N PHE A 786 18.57 -27.17 -3.76
CA PHE A 786 17.94 -25.85 -3.63
C PHE A 786 18.19 -24.94 -4.85
N ASN A 787 17.29 -23.95 -5.08
CA ASN A 787 17.35 -22.98 -6.19
C ASN A 787 16.78 -21.60 -5.79
N PRO A 788 17.55 -20.54 -5.71
CA PRO A 788 18.95 -20.51 -5.28
C PRO A 788 19.07 -20.39 -3.74
N VAL A 789 17.95 -20.46 -3.00
CA VAL A 789 17.86 -20.17 -1.57
C VAL A 789 17.71 -21.43 -0.73
N THR A 790 18.43 -21.52 0.38
CA THR A 790 18.32 -22.60 1.35
C THR A 790 18.53 -22.11 2.78
N THR A 791 17.90 -22.76 3.74
CA THR A 791 18.05 -22.46 5.17
C THR A 791 18.92 -23.48 5.84
N ILE A 792 19.88 -23.03 6.64
CA ILE A 792 20.78 -23.82 7.47
C ILE A 792 20.41 -23.60 8.94
N LYS A 793 20.03 -24.68 9.65
CA LYS A 793 19.72 -24.64 11.09
C LYS A 793 20.84 -25.25 11.90
N TYR A 794 21.11 -24.69 13.07
CA TYR A 794 22.11 -25.20 14.01
C TYR A 794 21.75 -24.82 15.46
N SER A 795 22.36 -25.51 16.42
CA SER A 795 22.14 -25.27 17.84
C SER A 795 23.45 -25.22 18.58
N ILE A 796 23.55 -24.36 19.60
CA ILE A 796 24.71 -24.24 20.50
C ILE A 796 24.27 -24.37 21.95
N PRO A 797 24.99 -25.20 22.77
CA PRO A 797 24.60 -25.49 24.16
C PRO A 797 25.05 -24.43 25.17
N GLU A 798 26.06 -23.62 24.85
CA GLU A 798 26.63 -22.62 25.75
C GLU A 798 26.97 -21.37 24.96
N LYS A 799 27.15 -20.22 25.63
CA LYS A 799 27.61 -18.98 25.02
C LYS A 799 29.00 -19.15 24.41
N GLY A 800 29.17 -18.75 23.12
CA GLY A 800 30.47 -18.88 22.45
C GLY A 800 30.52 -18.23 21.08
N ASN A 801 31.72 -18.22 20.53
CA ASN A 801 32.00 -17.73 19.21
C ASN A 801 31.56 -18.74 18.14
N VAL A 802 30.68 -18.32 17.26
CA VAL A 802 30.09 -19.14 16.18
C VAL A 802 30.51 -18.60 14.83
N GLY A 803 31.03 -19.47 13.95
CA GLY A 803 31.33 -19.18 12.57
C GLY A 803 30.65 -20.16 11.63
N LEU A 804 29.86 -19.69 10.66
CA LEU A 804 29.29 -20.52 9.60
C LEU A 804 29.87 -20.10 8.24
N ASN A 805 30.60 -21.01 7.61
CA ASN A 805 31.30 -20.78 6.35
C ASN A 805 30.87 -21.77 5.27
N ILE A 806 30.81 -21.32 4.03
CA ILE A 806 30.49 -22.11 2.84
C ILE A 806 31.75 -22.29 2.00
N TYR A 807 31.98 -23.51 1.53
CA TYR A 807 33.13 -23.90 0.73
C TYR A 807 32.67 -24.62 -0.56
N ASP A 808 33.44 -24.49 -1.61
CA ASP A 808 33.29 -25.30 -2.81
C ASP A 808 33.93 -26.70 -2.67
N VAL A 809 33.84 -27.53 -3.71
CA VAL A 809 34.38 -28.89 -3.73
C VAL A 809 35.90 -28.94 -3.60
N SER A 810 36.62 -27.85 -3.87
CA SER A 810 38.06 -27.74 -3.71
C SER A 810 38.49 -27.34 -2.30
N GLY A 811 37.50 -27.01 -1.44
CA GLY A 811 37.75 -26.51 -0.08
C GLY A 811 38.03 -25.00 -0.03
N LYS A 812 37.82 -24.27 -1.13
CA LYS A 812 37.96 -22.82 -1.16
C LYS A 812 36.75 -22.19 -0.48
N LEU A 813 36.99 -21.19 0.39
CA LEU A 813 35.94 -20.41 1.03
C LEU A 813 35.16 -19.61 -0.04
N VAL A 814 33.86 -19.87 -0.12
CA VAL A 814 32.92 -19.18 -1.00
C VAL A 814 32.26 -18.01 -0.27
N ARG A 815 31.71 -18.28 0.92
CA ARG A 815 31.02 -17.26 1.72
C ARG A 815 31.17 -17.51 3.21
N ARG A 816 31.34 -16.41 3.96
CA ARG A 816 31.20 -16.40 5.42
C ARG A 816 29.80 -15.87 5.74
N LEU A 817 28.90 -16.76 6.21
CA LEU A 817 27.53 -16.37 6.56
C LEU A 817 27.42 -15.77 7.95
N LEU A 818 28.29 -16.21 8.88
CA LEU A 818 28.27 -15.77 10.27
C LEU A 818 29.68 -15.81 10.86
N SER A 819 29.99 -14.84 11.74
CA SER A 819 31.18 -14.85 12.58
C SER A 819 30.91 -13.89 13.77
N THR A 820 30.31 -14.41 14.85
CA THR A 820 29.93 -13.60 16.02
C THR A 820 29.83 -14.46 17.28
N GLU A 821 29.85 -13.82 18.44
CA GLU A 821 29.50 -14.45 19.69
C GLU A 821 27.98 -14.60 19.82
N GLN A 822 27.52 -15.79 20.21
CA GLN A 822 26.07 -16.09 20.37
C GLN A 822 25.81 -16.74 21.74
N ASN A 823 24.60 -16.52 22.28
CA ASN A 823 24.10 -17.17 23.49
C ASN A 823 23.64 -18.62 23.18
N PRO A 824 23.46 -19.48 24.22
CA PRO A 824 22.86 -20.80 24.00
C PRO A 824 21.52 -20.68 23.25
N GLY A 825 21.25 -21.59 22.32
CA GLY A 825 20.00 -21.56 21.56
C GLY A 825 20.08 -22.29 20.21
N SER A 826 18.95 -22.33 19.53
CA SER A 826 18.81 -22.81 18.14
C SER A 826 18.68 -21.63 17.18
N TYR A 827 19.40 -21.70 16.05
CA TYR A 827 19.54 -20.61 15.10
C TYR A 827 19.29 -21.09 13.68
N SER A 828 18.89 -20.17 12.80
CA SER A 828 18.76 -20.44 11.38
C SER A 828 19.38 -19.31 10.55
N LEU A 829 20.02 -19.66 9.44
CA LEU A 829 20.64 -18.72 8.51
C LEU A 829 20.25 -19.10 7.08
N VAL A 830 20.01 -18.10 6.27
CA VAL A 830 19.66 -18.28 4.85
C VAL A 830 20.90 -18.06 3.99
N TRP A 831 21.13 -18.94 3.02
CA TRP A 831 22.07 -18.73 1.93
C TRP A 831 21.37 -18.68 0.59
N ASN A 832 21.63 -17.62 -0.17
CA ASN A 832 21.01 -17.34 -1.47
C ASN A 832 21.88 -17.73 -2.68
N GLY A 833 22.88 -18.58 -2.48
CA GLY A 833 23.77 -19.04 -3.56
C GLY A 833 24.74 -17.97 -4.07
N THR A 834 25.21 -17.06 -3.20
CA THR A 834 26.19 -16.01 -3.56
C THR A 834 27.49 -16.14 -2.78
N ASP A 835 28.59 -15.60 -3.33
CA ASP A 835 29.89 -15.49 -2.67
C ASP A 835 29.98 -14.27 -1.73
N ASN A 836 31.14 -14.00 -1.15
CA ASN A 836 31.37 -12.84 -0.26
C ASN A 836 31.20 -11.49 -0.95
N ASN A 837 31.26 -11.43 -2.29
CA ASN A 837 31.07 -10.22 -3.09
C ASN A 837 29.62 -10.09 -3.60
N ASN A 838 28.71 -10.91 -3.07
CA ASN A 838 27.32 -11.04 -3.52
C ASN A 838 27.17 -11.45 -5.00
N SER A 839 28.22 -12.02 -5.61
CA SER A 839 28.14 -12.60 -6.95
C SER A 839 27.57 -14.01 -6.91
N ASN A 840 26.71 -14.32 -7.86
CA ASN A 840 26.10 -15.64 -7.99
C ASN A 840 27.16 -16.73 -8.21
N VAL A 841 27.10 -17.82 -7.44
CA VAL A 841 27.97 -18.98 -7.65
C VAL A 841 27.33 -20.01 -8.58
N ALA A 842 28.12 -20.84 -9.24
CA ALA A 842 27.65 -21.84 -10.19
C ALA A 842 26.82 -22.95 -9.52
N SER A 843 25.93 -23.60 -10.28
CA SER A 843 25.28 -24.86 -9.84
C SER A 843 26.34 -25.90 -9.50
N GLY A 844 26.15 -26.64 -8.41
CA GLY A 844 27.13 -27.63 -7.98
C GLY A 844 26.98 -28.07 -6.52
N ILE A 845 27.99 -28.81 -6.07
CA ILE A 845 28.08 -29.26 -4.68
C ILE A 845 28.87 -28.22 -3.88
N TYR A 846 28.33 -27.88 -2.71
CA TYR A 846 28.96 -27.02 -1.71
C TYR A 846 28.95 -27.71 -0.36
N PHE A 847 29.88 -27.29 0.50
CA PHE A 847 29.95 -27.72 1.90
C PHE A 847 29.75 -26.51 2.80
N TYR A 848 29.01 -26.65 3.89
CA TYR A 848 28.94 -25.64 4.94
C TYR A 848 29.43 -26.20 6.25
N THR A 849 30.26 -25.40 6.91
CA THR A 849 30.93 -25.79 8.16
C THR A 849 30.54 -24.79 9.24
N LEU A 850 30.01 -25.33 10.34
CA LEU A 850 29.77 -24.59 11.55
C LEU A 850 30.93 -24.82 12.51
N ASN A 851 31.60 -23.74 12.93
CA ASN A 851 32.69 -23.75 13.93
C ASN A 851 32.16 -23.11 15.22
N TYR A 852 32.47 -23.71 16.33
CA TYR A 852 32.10 -23.24 17.66
C TYR A 852 33.33 -23.19 18.57
N ASN A 853 33.62 -21.99 19.12
CA ASN A 853 34.77 -21.70 19.97
C ASN A 853 36.13 -22.15 19.41
N GLY A 854 36.23 -22.26 18.07
CA GLY A 854 37.45 -22.65 17.38
C GLY A 854 37.87 -24.15 17.51
N ASN A 855 37.22 -24.92 18.37
CA ASN A 855 37.61 -26.29 18.70
C ASN A 855 36.63 -27.36 18.23
N ILE A 856 35.37 -27.00 17.96
CA ILE A 856 34.33 -27.94 17.50
C ILE A 856 33.86 -27.50 16.12
N SER A 857 33.86 -28.40 15.17
CA SER A 857 33.33 -28.12 13.84
C SER A 857 32.43 -29.26 13.34
N LYS A 858 31.33 -28.91 12.66
CA LYS A 858 30.47 -29.84 11.95
C LYS A 858 30.31 -29.38 10.52
N THR A 859 30.41 -30.31 9.56
CA THR A 859 30.29 -30.01 8.13
C THR A 859 29.19 -30.86 7.49
N LYS A 860 28.43 -30.23 6.59
CA LYS A 860 27.41 -30.92 5.78
C LYS A 860 27.54 -30.51 4.31
N LYS A 861 26.98 -31.35 3.46
CA LYS A 861 26.93 -31.16 2.00
C LYS A 861 25.58 -30.59 1.56
N MET A 862 25.60 -29.68 0.58
CA MET A 862 24.40 -29.15 -0.08
C MET A 862 24.59 -29.08 -1.61
N ILE A 863 23.50 -29.07 -2.33
CA ILE A 863 23.49 -29.08 -3.80
C ILE A 863 22.66 -27.87 -4.29
N LEU A 864 23.33 -26.94 -4.96
CA LEU A 864 22.72 -25.82 -5.65
C LEU A 864 22.39 -26.22 -7.09
N VAL A 865 21.15 -26.00 -7.48
CA VAL A 865 20.65 -26.19 -8.85
C VAL A 865 20.03 -24.86 -9.30
N ARG A 866 20.56 -24.29 -10.36
CA ARG A 866 20.03 -23.07 -11.00
C ARG A 866 19.49 -23.38 -12.36
#